data_73c0f94d53e79680d4a87151505f7a9f
#
_entry.id   73c0f94d53e79680d4a87151505f7a9f
#
_cell.length_a   1.000
_cell.length_b   1.000
_cell.length_c   1.000
_cell.angle_alpha   90.00
_cell.angle_beta   90.00
_cell.angle_gamma   90.00
#
_symmetry.space_group_name_H-M   'P 1'
#
loop_
_entity.id
_entity.type
_entity.pdbx_description
1 polymer ?
#
loop_
_entity_poly.entity_id
_entity_poly.type
_entity_poly.pdbx_seq_one_letter_code
_entity_poly.pdbx_strand_id
1 'polypeptide(L)'
;MSDGKHSLKRFSYKEQVSRSITWGHYFIFVNMLLSCLLGLSYVYAAPPATDFLSFVYLVVTSLGHMSFLAVVFYMVLLFPLAFIGNFRYYRVIAVILAVIGHTALLFDIKIYLAVKVHLSMTALNLIVRELDFNTGLNYNFLFIAVPIVIGLELFFAKITTHSLYRDHHPYAVRSILITLISCFICSHILHIWADATKYERITLLRSSFPVHYPMTARSFLSSHGWLNNEEFDANAAANIADYMEYPLGKITVDEEQKPKNVITISLNGLSYNDLTQENSKNLMDFKSYAQSFENHYLLYKNEIDNVYSMNFGLPLQYRRALYSGNILPVPFETMYRQDYVRRLILSDASFSDPNLIANKRHYYSSLLEASALAPSQMSHASNVREMFIEAFRQISLYNSFDKRPYELTLVINDLRDFKEQAAARAQFAKNYKAGANNISDLQSLSTDKNSVTIFEDDATLPLIAAELPDDESEEQRANVNAMAQARAQEFASIINSSAKALIDKEKDVQSSGEDDPMVAARLMYESSLRHVDALFAVFLRELSLAGLLKDTMIIVTACEGNQMLNPSSEVFDRGVQHVPLMILWSDREKQNTAVQALTSPQDICATYGATAVNITTPEGNYTLGRNLNSGAGHRILISDSGDSLILIGDKHNTVFSSDGSSFVERDGRILQARPELESLIESTRDLNRFVR
;
A
#
# COMPACT_ATOMS: atom_id res chain seq x y z
N MET A 1 85.04 30.50 4.18
CA MET A 1 83.70 30.75 4.64
C MET A 1 82.90 31.24 3.46
N SER A 2 82.17 30.35 2.85
CA SER A 2 81.30 30.65 1.71
C SER A 2 79.89 30.25 2.11
N ASP A 3 79.08 31.28 2.44
CA ASP A 3 77.65 31.14 2.77
C ASP A 3 76.88 30.72 1.53
N GLY A 4 76.55 29.43 1.46
CA GLY A 4 75.62 28.87 0.49
C GLY A 4 74.16 29.21 0.88
N LYS A 5 73.68 30.42 0.59
CA LYS A 5 72.27 30.76 0.59
C LYS A 5 71.58 30.00 -0.50
N HIS A 6 70.94 28.85 -0.13
CA HIS A 6 69.95 28.25 -0.99
C HIS A 6 68.76 29.21 -1.18
N SER A 7 68.78 29.97 -2.28
CA SER A 7 67.63 30.75 -2.71
C SER A 7 66.48 29.79 -3.06
N LEU A 8 65.47 29.77 -2.24
CA LEU A 8 64.22 29.11 -2.52
C LEU A 8 63.64 29.71 -3.82
N LYS A 9 63.81 29.00 -4.95
CA LYS A 9 63.19 29.38 -6.24
C LYS A 9 61.68 29.53 -5.99
N ARG A 10 61.16 30.78 -6.00
CA ARG A 10 59.72 31.05 -6.05
C ARG A 10 59.24 30.57 -7.41
N PHE A 11 58.45 29.54 -7.44
CA PHE A 11 57.76 29.07 -8.64
C PHE A 11 56.88 30.19 -9.19
N SER A 12 56.86 30.33 -10.52
CA SER A 12 55.95 31.28 -11.20
C SER A 12 54.49 30.85 -10.98
N TYR A 13 53.53 31.76 -11.14
CA TYR A 13 52.10 31.46 -11.02
C TYR A 13 51.71 30.28 -11.91
N LYS A 14 52.11 30.28 -13.19
CA LYS A 14 51.85 29.19 -14.14
C LYS A 14 52.37 27.83 -13.66
N GLU A 15 53.57 27.80 -13.11
CA GLU A 15 54.19 26.59 -12.57
C GLU A 15 53.43 26.10 -11.35
N GLN A 16 52.95 26.99 -10.48
CA GLN A 16 52.15 26.61 -9.32
C GLN A 16 50.78 26.03 -9.71
N VAL A 17 50.09 26.67 -10.68
CA VAL A 17 48.82 26.17 -11.22
C VAL A 17 49.01 24.81 -11.90
N SER A 18 49.98 24.68 -12.80
CA SER A 18 50.26 23.40 -13.47
C SER A 18 50.55 22.28 -12.47
N ARG A 19 51.34 22.57 -11.44
CA ARG A 19 51.70 21.65 -10.38
C ARG A 19 50.46 21.25 -9.54
N SER A 20 49.56 22.19 -9.25
CA SER A 20 48.31 21.94 -8.55
C SER A 20 47.40 21.02 -9.36
N ILE A 21 47.26 21.28 -10.66
CA ILE A 21 46.42 20.44 -11.55
C ILE A 21 46.99 19.03 -11.65
N THR A 22 48.32 18.89 -11.90
CA THR A 22 48.96 17.57 -12.03
C THR A 22 48.82 16.77 -10.72
N TRP A 23 49.10 17.41 -9.58
CA TRP A 23 48.91 16.77 -8.27
C TRP A 23 47.44 16.40 -8.01
N GLY A 24 46.51 17.29 -8.37
CA GLY A 24 45.08 17.09 -8.25
C GLY A 24 44.60 15.84 -9.03
N HIS A 25 45.13 15.64 -10.24
CA HIS A 25 44.79 14.43 -11.01
C HIS A 25 45.29 13.13 -10.33
N TYR A 26 46.48 13.12 -9.73
CA TYR A 26 46.91 11.95 -8.95
C TYR A 26 46.11 11.77 -7.67
N PHE A 27 45.78 12.88 -7.00
CA PHE A 27 45.00 12.84 -5.75
C PHE A 27 43.59 12.34 -5.99
N ILE A 28 42.89 12.84 -7.02
CA ILE A 28 41.55 12.34 -7.34
C ILE A 28 41.55 10.88 -7.80
N PHE A 29 42.59 10.45 -8.52
CA PHE A 29 42.67 9.05 -8.94
C PHE A 29 42.70 8.09 -7.75
N VAL A 30 43.49 8.38 -6.73
CA VAL A 30 43.53 7.53 -5.51
C VAL A 30 42.21 7.60 -4.72
N ASN A 31 41.65 8.80 -4.61
CA ASN A 31 40.34 8.99 -3.95
C ASN A 31 39.19 8.32 -4.70
N MET A 32 39.22 8.27 -6.02
CA MET A 32 38.31 7.57 -6.86
C MET A 32 38.34 6.04 -6.58
N LEU A 33 39.53 5.47 -6.43
CA LEU A 33 39.70 4.06 -6.06
C LEU A 33 39.17 3.78 -4.65
N LEU A 34 39.37 4.69 -3.69
CA LEU A 34 38.79 4.58 -2.36
C LEU A 34 37.26 4.64 -2.41
N SER A 35 36.69 5.56 -3.18
CA SER A 35 35.24 5.68 -3.38
C SER A 35 34.64 4.41 -4.00
N CYS A 36 35.33 3.80 -5.00
CA CYS A 36 34.92 2.52 -5.56
C CYS A 36 34.95 1.39 -4.52
N LEU A 37 36.00 1.35 -3.67
CA LEU A 37 36.11 0.35 -2.61
C LEU A 37 34.97 0.50 -1.59
N LEU A 38 34.69 1.73 -1.13
CA LEU A 38 33.56 2.02 -0.24
C LEU A 38 32.23 1.71 -0.90
N GLY A 39 32.10 1.95 -2.21
CA GLY A 39 30.93 1.63 -3.01
C GLY A 39 30.54 0.16 -3.02
N LEU A 40 31.49 -0.76 -2.82
CA LEU A 40 31.18 -2.20 -2.68
C LEU A 40 30.31 -2.51 -1.47
N SER A 41 30.29 -1.65 -0.45
CA SER A 41 29.37 -1.77 0.69
C SER A 41 27.90 -1.67 0.27
N TYR A 42 27.60 -0.87 -0.75
CA TYR A 42 26.24 -0.80 -1.32
C TYR A 42 25.88 -2.06 -2.09
N VAL A 43 26.84 -2.68 -2.79
CA VAL A 43 26.62 -3.98 -3.46
C VAL A 43 26.25 -5.06 -2.44
N TYR A 44 26.95 -5.07 -1.31
CA TYR A 44 26.65 -5.99 -0.21
C TYR A 44 25.28 -5.71 0.44
N ALA A 45 24.93 -4.44 0.58
CA ALA A 45 23.70 -4.00 1.21
C ALA A 45 22.49 -3.97 0.27
N ALA A 46 22.70 -4.03 -1.06
CA ALA A 46 21.64 -4.06 -2.06
C ALA A 46 20.76 -5.31 -1.90
N PRO A 47 19.51 -5.27 -2.41
CA PRO A 47 18.72 -6.47 -2.58
C PRO A 47 19.54 -7.55 -3.33
N PRO A 48 19.44 -8.85 -2.96
CA PRO A 48 20.24 -9.89 -3.60
C PRO A 48 19.93 -9.94 -5.10
N ALA A 49 20.99 -9.97 -5.90
CA ALA A 49 20.87 -10.14 -7.33
C ALA A 49 20.32 -11.54 -7.63
N THR A 50 19.17 -11.61 -8.28
CA THR A 50 18.47 -12.88 -8.57
C THR A 50 19.06 -13.63 -9.75
N ASP A 51 19.86 -12.93 -10.61
CA ASP A 51 20.53 -13.50 -11.76
C ASP A 51 21.91 -12.89 -11.99
N PHE A 52 22.67 -13.52 -12.86
CA PHE A 52 24.04 -13.09 -13.20
C PHE A 52 24.09 -11.67 -13.78
N LEU A 53 23.10 -11.28 -14.59
CA LEU A 53 23.06 -9.96 -15.22
C LEU A 53 22.83 -8.84 -14.20
N SER A 54 21.93 -9.05 -13.24
CA SER A 54 21.68 -8.12 -12.13
C SER A 54 22.91 -7.97 -11.23
N PHE A 55 23.63 -9.07 -10.97
CA PHE A 55 24.89 -9.01 -10.23
C PHE A 55 25.96 -8.21 -10.99
N VAL A 56 26.12 -8.47 -12.29
CA VAL A 56 27.03 -7.68 -13.15
C VAL A 56 26.66 -6.21 -13.14
N TYR A 57 25.36 -5.89 -13.25
CA TYR A 57 24.87 -4.51 -13.18
C TYR A 57 25.28 -3.84 -11.86
N LEU A 58 25.06 -4.48 -10.71
CA LEU A 58 25.45 -3.94 -9.40
C LEU A 58 26.95 -3.62 -9.33
N VAL A 59 27.79 -4.57 -9.74
CA VAL A 59 29.25 -4.37 -9.69
C VAL A 59 29.70 -3.28 -10.64
N VAL A 60 29.23 -3.31 -11.88
CA VAL A 60 29.58 -2.35 -12.92
C VAL A 60 29.11 -0.95 -12.55
N THR A 61 27.89 -0.84 -11.99
CA THR A 61 27.33 0.42 -11.51
C THR A 61 28.11 0.95 -10.31
N SER A 62 28.46 0.09 -9.34
CA SER A 62 29.27 0.51 -8.19
C SER A 62 30.58 1.14 -8.63
N LEU A 63 31.34 0.48 -9.52
CA LEU A 63 32.62 0.99 -10.00
C LEU A 63 32.45 2.25 -10.86
N GLY A 64 31.53 2.23 -11.83
CA GLY A 64 31.31 3.34 -12.76
C GLY A 64 30.74 4.58 -12.05
N HIS A 65 29.69 4.41 -11.28
CA HIS A 65 29.00 5.53 -10.62
C HIS A 65 29.84 6.16 -9.50
N MET A 66 30.48 5.36 -8.63
CA MET A 66 31.34 5.89 -7.58
C MET A 66 32.55 6.67 -8.14
N SER A 67 33.15 6.14 -9.22
CA SER A 67 34.22 6.88 -9.91
C SER A 67 33.71 8.18 -10.54
N PHE A 68 32.52 8.18 -11.14
CA PHE A 68 31.88 9.38 -11.69
C PHE A 68 31.61 10.42 -10.61
N LEU A 69 31.05 10.06 -9.48
CA LEU A 69 30.80 10.98 -8.36
C LEU A 69 32.10 11.62 -7.86
N ALA A 70 33.19 10.85 -7.73
CA ALA A 70 34.48 11.37 -7.34
C ALA A 70 35.02 12.37 -8.37
N VAL A 71 34.88 12.12 -9.68
CA VAL A 71 35.28 13.03 -10.75
C VAL A 71 34.43 14.30 -10.73
N VAL A 72 33.13 14.20 -10.54
CA VAL A 72 32.23 15.37 -10.43
C VAL A 72 32.65 16.27 -9.24
N PHE A 73 32.88 15.64 -8.08
CA PHE A 73 33.35 16.34 -6.89
C PHE A 73 34.66 17.06 -7.13
N TYR A 74 35.60 16.41 -7.80
CA TYR A 74 36.87 17.04 -8.21
C TYR A 74 36.66 18.23 -9.16
N MET A 75 35.88 18.05 -10.23
CA MET A 75 35.66 19.05 -11.24
C MET A 75 34.95 20.29 -10.68
N VAL A 76 34.02 20.12 -9.79
CA VAL A 76 33.21 21.23 -9.24
C VAL A 76 33.95 21.94 -8.10
N LEU A 77 34.62 21.23 -7.22
CA LEU A 77 35.19 21.80 -6.00
C LEU A 77 36.70 21.98 -6.09
N LEU A 78 37.47 20.98 -6.54
CA LEU A 78 38.92 21.02 -6.47
C LEU A 78 39.56 21.68 -7.68
N PHE A 79 39.08 21.42 -8.89
CA PHE A 79 39.69 21.96 -10.10
C PHE A 79 39.71 23.49 -10.15
N PRO A 80 38.63 24.21 -9.78
CA PRO A 80 38.65 25.66 -9.71
C PRO A 80 39.67 26.21 -8.69
N LEU A 81 39.87 25.50 -7.57
CA LEU A 81 40.83 25.93 -6.54
C LEU A 81 42.30 25.86 -6.99
N ALA A 82 42.59 25.04 -8.03
CA ALA A 82 43.94 24.99 -8.59
C ALA A 82 44.43 26.35 -9.12
N PHE A 83 43.53 27.21 -9.55
CA PHE A 83 43.82 28.55 -10.07
C PHE A 83 44.15 29.61 -8.99
N ILE A 84 44.05 29.27 -7.71
CA ILE A 84 44.50 30.16 -6.62
C ILE A 84 46.01 30.39 -6.70
N GLY A 85 46.74 29.51 -7.38
CA GLY A 85 48.18 29.66 -7.61
C GLY A 85 49.06 29.49 -6.38
N ASN A 86 48.57 28.83 -5.34
CA ASN A 86 49.33 28.47 -4.14
C ASN A 86 49.17 26.95 -3.85
N PHE A 87 50.18 26.20 -4.25
CA PHE A 87 50.17 24.72 -4.14
C PHE A 87 50.02 24.21 -2.70
N ARG A 88 50.49 24.94 -1.68
CA ARG A 88 50.36 24.51 -0.28
C ARG A 88 48.90 24.61 0.19
N TYR A 89 48.28 25.76 -0.05
CA TYR A 89 46.87 25.97 0.30
C TYR A 89 45.96 25.01 -0.48
N TYR A 90 46.22 24.84 -1.78
CA TYR A 90 45.46 23.89 -2.59
C TYR A 90 45.44 22.47 -1.99
N ARG A 91 46.61 21.96 -1.58
CA ARG A 91 46.73 20.64 -0.94
C ARG A 91 45.95 20.54 0.36
N VAL A 92 46.03 21.53 1.22
CA VAL A 92 45.32 21.53 2.51
C VAL A 92 43.81 21.50 2.29
N ILE A 93 43.30 22.39 1.41
CA ILE A 93 41.90 22.46 1.09
C ILE A 93 41.42 21.15 0.43
N ALA A 94 42.21 20.57 -0.47
CA ALA A 94 41.90 19.30 -1.14
C ALA A 94 41.72 18.14 -0.12
N VAL A 95 42.63 18.05 0.86
CA VAL A 95 42.51 17.03 1.92
C VAL A 95 41.25 17.27 2.77
N ILE A 96 41.00 18.52 3.17
CA ILE A 96 39.78 18.83 3.97
C ILE A 96 38.54 18.46 3.20
N LEU A 97 38.41 18.80 1.93
CA LEU A 97 37.25 18.47 1.11
C LEU A 97 37.13 16.97 0.89
N ALA A 98 38.23 16.25 0.68
CA ALA A 98 38.21 14.79 0.54
C ALA A 98 37.75 14.10 1.86
N VAL A 99 38.20 14.57 3.00
CA VAL A 99 37.76 14.07 4.33
C VAL A 99 36.27 14.30 4.50
N ILE A 100 35.73 15.47 4.15
CA ILE A 100 34.31 15.77 4.21
C ILE A 100 33.54 14.82 3.29
N GLY A 101 33.97 14.66 2.03
CA GLY A 101 33.31 13.81 1.05
C GLY A 101 33.26 12.33 1.47
N HIS A 102 34.39 11.76 1.89
CA HIS A 102 34.41 10.36 2.31
C HIS A 102 33.71 10.13 3.66
N THR A 103 33.72 11.12 4.57
CA THR A 103 32.94 11.04 5.80
C THR A 103 31.43 11.03 5.50
N ALA A 104 30.98 11.89 4.59
CA ALA A 104 29.59 11.91 4.14
C ALA A 104 29.20 10.58 3.46
N LEU A 105 30.08 10.01 2.64
CA LEU A 105 29.86 8.71 2.00
C LEU A 105 29.76 7.58 3.03
N LEU A 106 30.64 7.54 4.02
CA LEU A 106 30.57 6.55 5.11
C LEU A 106 29.30 6.69 5.95
N PHE A 107 28.85 7.91 6.15
CA PHE A 107 27.61 8.18 6.86
C PHE A 107 26.41 7.70 6.06
N ASP A 108 26.37 7.97 4.74
CA ASP A 108 25.34 7.45 3.85
C ASP A 108 25.32 5.92 3.81
N ILE A 109 26.48 5.27 3.71
CA ILE A 109 26.60 3.81 3.78
C ILE A 109 25.97 3.28 5.08
N LYS A 110 26.24 3.93 6.23
CA LYS A 110 25.69 3.51 7.51
C LYS A 110 24.17 3.63 7.56
N ILE A 111 23.60 4.70 7.04
CA ILE A 111 22.15 4.92 6.93
C ILE A 111 21.56 3.89 5.99
N TYR A 112 22.14 3.70 4.82
CA TYR A 112 21.64 2.74 3.83
C TYR A 112 21.66 1.30 4.36
N LEU A 113 22.69 0.90 5.11
CA LEU A 113 22.73 -0.41 5.77
C LEU A 113 21.60 -0.59 6.79
N ALA A 114 21.22 0.49 7.48
CA ALA A 114 20.20 0.43 8.53
C ALA A 114 18.76 0.49 7.98
N VAL A 115 18.51 1.38 7.01
CA VAL A 115 17.14 1.74 6.61
C VAL A 115 16.87 1.63 5.09
N LYS A 116 17.88 1.26 4.29
CA LYS A 116 17.79 1.12 2.82
C LYS A 116 17.41 2.42 2.09
N VAL A 117 17.63 3.58 2.73
CA VAL A 117 17.42 4.91 2.14
C VAL A 117 18.73 5.68 2.18
N HIS A 118 19.02 6.44 1.11
CA HIS A 118 20.21 7.29 1.03
C HIS A 118 20.01 8.63 1.73
N LEU A 119 21.12 9.22 2.15
CA LEU A 119 21.17 10.56 2.74
C LEU A 119 20.66 11.60 1.74
N SER A 120 19.48 12.14 1.99
CA SER A 120 18.90 13.27 1.27
C SER A 120 19.02 14.55 2.09
N MET A 121 18.80 15.72 1.46
CA MET A 121 18.74 16.98 2.21
C MET A 121 17.63 16.98 3.25
N THR A 122 16.53 16.29 2.99
CA THR A 122 15.43 16.08 3.93
C THR A 122 15.87 15.19 5.09
N ALA A 123 16.51 14.05 4.80
CA ALA A 123 17.05 13.15 5.81
C ALA A 123 18.15 13.83 6.65
N LEU A 124 19.04 14.61 6.01
CA LEU A 124 20.06 15.38 6.72
C LEU A 124 19.44 16.44 7.63
N ASN A 125 18.44 17.16 7.17
CA ASN A 125 17.71 18.14 7.98
C ASN A 125 17.01 17.50 9.18
N LEU A 126 16.43 16.32 8.99
CA LEU A 126 15.82 15.54 10.08
C LEU A 126 16.89 15.09 11.09
N ILE A 127 17.98 14.49 10.62
CA ILE A 127 19.07 13.99 11.48
C ILE A 127 19.75 15.14 12.25
N VAL A 128 20.07 16.25 11.60
CA VAL A 128 20.75 17.39 12.24
C VAL A 128 19.85 18.10 13.27
N ARG A 129 18.52 18.04 13.06
CA ARG A 129 17.55 18.69 13.93
C ARG A 129 17.12 17.84 15.12
N GLU A 130 17.17 16.51 14.98
CA GLU A 130 16.83 15.55 16.03
C GLU A 130 18.11 14.94 16.67
N LEU A 131 19.11 15.76 16.99
CA LEU A 131 20.30 15.31 17.72
C LEU A 131 19.99 14.75 19.13
N ASP A 132 18.76 14.39 19.42
CA ASP A 132 18.39 13.60 20.57
C ASP A 132 18.65 12.11 20.29
N PHE A 133 19.57 11.54 21.06
CA PHE A 133 20.30 10.28 20.89
C PHE A 133 19.48 8.98 20.93
N ASN A 134 18.17 9.02 20.75
CA ASN A 134 17.28 7.86 20.89
C ASN A 134 16.87 7.16 19.56
N THR A 135 17.44 7.58 18.42
CA THR A 135 17.04 7.05 17.09
C THR A 135 17.53 5.64 16.76
N GLY A 136 18.19 4.95 17.68
CA GLY A 136 18.80 3.63 17.42
C GLY A 136 20.00 3.65 16.46
N LEU A 137 20.26 4.77 15.76
CA LEU A 137 21.44 4.98 14.97
C LEU A 137 22.61 5.35 15.88
N ASN A 138 23.52 4.40 16.10
CA ASN A 138 24.71 4.63 16.89
C ASN A 138 25.72 5.46 16.12
N TYR A 139 25.76 6.78 16.37
CA TYR A 139 26.71 7.72 15.76
C TYR A 139 28.15 7.61 16.28
N ASN A 140 28.38 6.78 17.30
CA ASN A 140 29.71 6.61 17.89
C ASN A 140 30.75 6.11 16.89
N PHE A 141 30.31 5.46 15.80
CA PHE A 141 31.22 5.04 14.73
C PHE A 141 31.97 6.20 14.07
N LEU A 142 31.40 7.42 14.05
CA LEU A 142 32.04 8.61 13.47
C LEU A 142 33.30 9.01 14.24
N PHE A 143 33.31 8.82 15.56
CA PHE A 143 34.50 9.09 16.37
C PHE A 143 35.70 8.21 16.00
N ILE A 144 35.46 7.07 15.38
CA ILE A 144 36.51 6.16 14.89
C ILE A 144 36.73 6.39 13.39
N ALA A 145 35.68 6.50 12.60
CA ALA A 145 35.77 6.62 11.15
C ALA A 145 36.45 7.92 10.71
N VAL A 146 36.10 9.06 11.31
CA VAL A 146 36.67 10.37 10.92
C VAL A 146 38.20 10.43 11.09
N PRO A 147 38.80 10.04 12.22
CA PRO A 147 40.24 9.97 12.37
C PRO A 147 40.95 9.06 11.37
N ILE A 148 40.31 7.91 11.04
CA ILE A 148 40.84 6.97 10.03
C ILE A 148 40.84 7.63 8.65
N VAL A 149 39.73 8.27 8.26
CA VAL A 149 39.61 8.98 6.96
C VAL A 149 40.66 10.10 6.88
N ILE A 150 40.84 10.90 7.94
CA ILE A 150 41.88 11.96 7.99
C ILE A 150 43.25 11.33 7.78
N GLY A 151 43.57 10.22 8.48
CA GLY A 151 44.84 9.51 8.33
C GLY A 151 45.08 9.02 6.91
N LEU A 152 44.06 8.42 6.27
CA LEU A 152 44.11 7.94 4.89
C LEU A 152 44.32 9.12 3.90
N GLU A 153 43.61 10.23 4.04
CA GLU A 153 43.71 11.35 3.13
C GLU A 153 45.07 12.07 3.26
N LEU A 154 45.61 12.19 4.45
CA LEU A 154 46.98 12.69 4.66
C LEU A 154 48.01 11.74 4.06
N PHE A 155 47.83 10.44 4.17
CA PHE A 155 48.69 9.44 3.54
C PHE A 155 48.61 9.52 2.01
N PHE A 156 47.42 9.65 1.42
CA PHE A 156 47.24 9.84 -0.01
C PHE A 156 47.86 11.14 -0.50
N ALA A 157 47.68 12.24 0.22
CA ALA A 157 48.32 13.49 -0.08
C ALA A 157 49.85 13.40 -0.05
N LYS A 158 50.44 12.59 0.83
CA LYS A 158 51.87 12.33 0.88
C LYS A 158 52.35 11.48 -0.31
N ILE A 159 51.66 10.39 -0.62
CA ILE A 159 51.99 9.51 -1.76
C ILE A 159 51.90 10.31 -3.07
N THR A 160 50.81 11.02 -3.31
CA THR A 160 50.61 11.79 -4.54
C THR A 160 51.63 12.92 -4.70
N THR A 161 52.06 13.48 -3.59
CA THR A 161 53.16 14.47 -3.63
C THR A 161 54.49 13.81 -4.00
N HIS A 162 54.74 12.59 -3.51
CA HIS A 162 55.95 11.83 -3.89
C HIS A 162 55.87 11.39 -5.36
N SER A 163 54.70 11.00 -5.80
CA SER A 163 54.44 10.61 -7.21
C SER A 163 54.67 11.75 -8.20
N LEU A 164 54.46 13.01 -7.78
CA LEU A 164 54.69 14.17 -8.65
C LEU A 164 56.16 14.28 -9.15
N TYR A 165 57.09 13.65 -8.45
CA TYR A 165 58.53 13.70 -8.73
C TYR A 165 59.10 12.42 -9.32
N ARG A 166 58.26 11.43 -9.63
CA ARG A 166 58.67 10.13 -10.20
C ARG A 166 58.21 10.02 -11.65
N ASP A 167 59.04 9.41 -12.48
CA ASP A 167 58.61 8.98 -13.82
C ASP A 167 57.66 7.82 -13.70
N HIS A 168 56.43 8.00 -14.20
CA HIS A 168 55.37 6.98 -14.11
C HIS A 168 55.14 6.36 -15.46
N HIS A 169 54.90 5.04 -15.46
CA HIS A 169 54.39 4.34 -16.62
C HIS A 169 52.88 4.60 -16.73
N PRO A 170 52.40 5.39 -17.72
CA PRO A 170 51.03 5.84 -17.80
C PRO A 170 50.01 4.70 -18.14
N TYR A 171 50.53 3.54 -18.58
CA TYR A 171 49.68 2.47 -19.10
C TYR A 171 48.73 1.88 -18.08
N ALA A 172 49.14 1.58 -16.86
CA ALA A 172 48.30 1.01 -15.80
C ALA A 172 47.17 2.01 -15.40
N VAL A 173 47.51 3.30 -15.21
CA VAL A 173 46.53 4.32 -14.87
C VAL A 173 45.51 4.51 -15.99
N ARG A 174 45.97 4.54 -17.25
CA ARG A 174 45.06 4.61 -18.42
C ARG A 174 44.14 3.41 -18.51
N SER A 175 44.65 2.20 -18.30
CA SER A 175 43.83 0.98 -18.33
C SER A 175 42.72 1.02 -17.26
N ILE A 176 43.05 1.40 -16.01
CA ILE A 176 42.06 1.54 -14.93
C ILE A 176 41.01 2.61 -15.28
N LEU A 177 41.43 3.79 -15.76
CA LEU A 177 40.47 4.83 -16.15
C LEU A 177 39.55 4.40 -17.28
N ILE A 178 40.07 3.74 -18.32
CA ILE A 178 39.27 3.23 -19.42
C ILE A 178 38.27 2.20 -18.88
N THR A 179 38.68 1.30 -17.99
CA THR A 179 37.80 0.31 -17.37
C THR A 179 36.67 0.99 -16.58
N LEU A 180 36.96 1.99 -15.75
CA LEU A 180 35.95 2.70 -14.96
C LEU A 180 34.98 3.50 -15.83
N ILE A 181 35.46 4.14 -16.89
CA ILE A 181 34.62 4.82 -17.88
C ILE A 181 33.73 3.80 -18.61
N SER A 182 34.31 2.66 -19.00
CA SER A 182 33.54 1.58 -19.64
C SER A 182 32.47 1.03 -18.69
N CYS A 183 32.76 0.86 -17.41
CA CYS A 183 31.79 0.48 -16.39
C CYS A 183 30.64 1.50 -16.29
N PHE A 184 30.97 2.79 -16.27
CA PHE A 184 29.95 3.84 -16.22
C PHE A 184 29.03 3.80 -17.44
N ILE A 185 29.59 3.73 -18.65
CA ILE A 185 28.81 3.66 -19.89
C ILE A 185 27.97 2.36 -19.92
N CYS A 186 28.57 1.23 -19.58
CA CYS A 186 27.90 -0.07 -19.59
C CYS A 186 26.71 -0.10 -18.60
N SER A 187 26.87 0.46 -17.40
CA SER A 187 25.77 0.54 -16.42
C SER A 187 24.57 1.31 -16.95
N HIS A 188 24.81 2.44 -17.64
CA HIS A 188 23.71 3.22 -18.24
C HIS A 188 23.06 2.50 -19.43
N ILE A 189 23.83 1.84 -20.28
CA ILE A 189 23.29 1.04 -21.41
C ILE A 189 22.44 -0.12 -20.87
N LEU A 190 22.94 -0.86 -19.88
CA LEU A 190 22.18 -1.94 -19.24
C LEU A 190 20.89 -1.44 -18.63
N HIS A 191 20.92 -0.27 -17.98
CA HIS A 191 19.71 0.31 -17.41
C HIS A 191 18.71 0.77 -18.48
N ILE A 192 19.17 1.41 -19.55
CA ILE A 192 18.30 1.81 -20.69
C ILE A 192 17.60 0.58 -21.26
N TRP A 193 18.34 -0.50 -21.49
CA TRP A 193 17.77 -1.76 -21.96
C TRP A 193 16.77 -2.36 -20.97
N ALA A 194 17.12 -2.41 -19.67
CA ALA A 194 16.27 -2.96 -18.64
C ALA A 194 14.97 -2.15 -18.45
N ASP A 195 15.05 -0.82 -18.48
CA ASP A 195 13.88 0.07 -18.43
C ASP A 195 12.98 -0.12 -19.67
N ALA A 196 13.60 -0.24 -20.84
CA ALA A 196 12.89 -0.43 -22.09
C ALA A 196 12.15 -1.78 -22.18
N THR A 197 12.74 -2.84 -21.65
CA THR A 197 12.19 -4.21 -21.65
C THR A 197 11.42 -4.56 -20.37
N LYS A 198 11.23 -3.62 -19.43
CA LYS A 198 10.69 -3.86 -18.08
C LYS A 198 11.43 -4.98 -17.32
N TYR A 199 12.75 -5.08 -17.52
CA TYR A 199 13.57 -6.01 -16.75
C TYR A 199 13.78 -5.48 -15.32
N GLU A 200 12.80 -5.73 -14.47
CA GLU A 200 12.74 -5.12 -13.12
C GLU A 200 13.89 -5.54 -12.21
N ARG A 201 14.49 -6.70 -12.46
CA ARG A 201 15.70 -7.19 -11.74
C ARG A 201 16.86 -6.19 -11.75
N ILE A 202 16.95 -5.33 -12.75
CA ILE A 202 17.96 -4.27 -12.85
C ILE A 202 17.36 -2.92 -12.39
N THR A 203 16.15 -2.58 -12.83
CA THR A 203 15.59 -1.26 -12.55
C THR A 203 15.30 -1.02 -11.07
N LEU A 204 14.96 -2.06 -10.31
CA LEU A 204 14.80 -1.98 -8.85
C LEU A 204 16.12 -1.71 -8.12
N LEU A 205 17.25 -2.17 -8.67
CA LEU A 205 18.56 -1.95 -8.07
C LEU A 205 19.11 -0.53 -8.25
N ARG A 206 18.42 0.33 -9.03
CA ARG A 206 18.84 1.73 -9.25
C ARG A 206 18.94 2.54 -7.96
N SER A 207 18.08 2.25 -6.99
CA SER A 207 18.03 2.92 -5.70
C SER A 207 19.11 2.45 -4.71
N SER A 208 19.96 1.50 -5.11
CA SER A 208 21.04 0.97 -4.24
C SER A 208 22.26 1.89 -4.13
N PHE A 209 22.35 2.93 -4.92
CA PHE A 209 23.51 3.84 -4.94
C PHE A 209 23.09 5.30 -4.70
N PRO A 210 23.87 6.08 -3.94
CA PRO A 210 23.55 7.47 -3.63
C PRO A 210 23.59 8.34 -4.90
N VAL A 211 22.62 9.24 -5.03
CA VAL A 211 22.54 10.20 -6.16
C VAL A 211 22.60 9.52 -7.54
N HIS A 212 22.08 8.29 -7.64
CA HIS A 212 22.10 7.51 -8.87
C HIS A 212 20.81 7.72 -9.66
N TYR A 213 20.90 8.45 -10.77
CA TYR A 213 19.81 8.69 -11.72
C TYR A 213 20.21 8.13 -13.08
N PRO A 214 20.00 6.81 -13.32
CA PRO A 214 20.40 6.20 -14.58
C PRO A 214 19.56 6.71 -15.74
N MET A 215 20.15 6.70 -16.94
CA MET A 215 19.46 7.13 -18.16
C MET A 215 18.34 6.16 -18.53
N THR A 216 17.24 6.73 -19.04
CA THR A 216 16.10 6.01 -19.62
C THR A 216 15.84 6.51 -21.03
N ALA A 217 15.38 5.64 -21.93
CA ALA A 217 15.12 6.00 -23.33
C ALA A 217 13.86 5.30 -23.89
N ARG A 218 12.94 4.89 -23.04
CA ARG A 218 11.77 4.10 -23.42
C ARG A 218 10.93 4.78 -24.52
N SER A 219 10.62 6.08 -24.34
CA SER A 219 9.82 6.83 -25.32
C SER A 219 10.53 6.90 -26.67
N PHE A 220 11.85 7.08 -26.69
CA PHE A 220 12.65 7.09 -27.91
C PHE A 220 12.63 5.73 -28.60
N LEU A 221 12.86 4.63 -27.86
CA LEU A 221 12.87 3.27 -28.41
C LEU A 221 11.50 2.84 -28.91
N SER A 222 10.41 3.22 -28.20
CA SER A 222 9.04 2.95 -28.62
C SER A 222 8.67 3.68 -29.90
N SER A 223 9.02 4.99 -30.02
CA SER A 223 8.72 5.78 -31.22
C SER A 223 9.44 5.29 -32.48
N HIS A 224 10.57 4.57 -32.31
CA HIS A 224 11.33 3.98 -33.41
C HIS A 224 10.98 2.51 -33.69
N GLY A 225 9.98 1.94 -32.99
CA GLY A 225 9.54 0.56 -33.19
C GLY A 225 10.56 -0.50 -32.72
N TRP A 226 11.47 -0.15 -31.80
CA TRP A 226 12.51 -1.04 -31.30
C TRP A 226 12.08 -1.84 -30.06
N LEU A 227 10.82 -1.68 -29.63
CA LEU A 227 10.24 -2.41 -28.50
C LEU A 227 9.15 -3.36 -28.97
N ASN A 228 9.21 -4.62 -28.56
CA ASN A 228 8.15 -5.59 -28.74
C ASN A 228 7.22 -5.56 -27.50
N ASN A 229 5.98 -5.10 -27.68
CA ASN A 229 5.02 -4.91 -26.59
C ASN A 229 4.52 -6.23 -25.97
N GLU A 230 4.52 -7.34 -26.71
CA GLU A 230 4.05 -8.64 -26.20
C GLU A 230 5.07 -9.29 -25.25
N GLU A 231 6.37 -9.24 -25.56
CA GLU A 231 7.44 -9.69 -24.65
C GLU A 231 7.53 -8.80 -23.39
N PHE A 232 7.16 -7.54 -23.54
CA PHE A 232 7.18 -6.54 -22.50
C PHE A 232 6.20 -6.86 -21.35
N ASP A 233 4.98 -7.30 -21.63
CA ASP A 233 3.98 -7.61 -20.59
C ASP A 233 4.22 -8.98 -19.95
N ALA A 234 4.72 -9.96 -20.71
CA ALA A 234 5.06 -11.28 -20.18
C ALA A 234 6.26 -11.24 -19.23
N ASN A 235 7.32 -10.47 -19.57
CA ASN A 235 8.48 -10.30 -18.69
C ASN A 235 8.16 -9.50 -17.43
N ALA A 236 7.25 -8.53 -17.51
CA ALA A 236 6.83 -7.75 -16.36
C ALA A 236 6.14 -8.59 -15.27
N ALA A 237 5.35 -9.58 -15.67
CA ALA A 237 4.65 -10.46 -14.73
C ALA A 237 5.59 -11.47 -14.05
N ALA A 238 6.55 -12.03 -14.79
CA ALA A 238 7.45 -13.08 -14.28
C ALA A 238 8.51 -12.56 -13.29
N ASN A 239 8.95 -11.30 -13.46
CA ASN A 239 10.11 -10.78 -12.72
C ASN A 239 9.80 -10.27 -11.30
N ILE A 240 8.54 -9.93 -11.00
CA ILE A 240 8.19 -9.27 -9.74
C ILE A 240 8.17 -10.25 -8.56
N ALA A 241 7.72 -11.48 -8.77
CA ALA A 241 7.66 -12.52 -7.73
C ALA A 241 9.05 -12.87 -7.14
N ASP A 242 10.12 -12.64 -7.87
CA ASP A 242 11.49 -12.95 -7.44
C ASP A 242 12.03 -11.99 -6.35
N TYR A 243 11.44 -10.81 -6.18
CA TYR A 243 11.89 -9.80 -5.22
C TYR A 243 11.13 -9.77 -3.91
N MET A 244 10.04 -10.54 -3.84
CA MET A 244 9.18 -10.58 -2.68
C MET A 244 9.21 -11.95 -2.03
N GLU A 245 9.42 -11.98 -0.73
CA GLU A 245 9.22 -13.18 0.10
C GLU A 245 7.91 -13.01 0.88
N TYR A 246 6.88 -13.74 0.44
CA TYR A 246 5.56 -13.68 1.09
C TYR A 246 4.87 -15.05 1.02
N PRO A 247 4.44 -15.58 2.17
CA PRO A 247 4.73 -15.11 3.53
C PRO A 247 6.17 -15.37 3.96
N LEU A 248 6.63 -14.71 5.05
CA LEU A 248 7.95 -14.97 5.64
C LEU A 248 7.93 -16.31 6.40
N GLY A 249 8.29 -17.37 5.68
CA GLY A 249 8.32 -18.72 6.22
C GLY A 249 6.97 -19.48 6.17
N LYS A 250 6.92 -20.63 6.82
CA LYS A 250 5.76 -21.53 6.79
C LYS A 250 4.65 -21.03 7.71
N ILE A 251 3.43 -20.98 7.20
CA ILE A 251 2.24 -20.66 7.99
C ILE A 251 1.77 -21.92 8.75
N THR A 252 1.56 -21.75 10.04
CA THR A 252 1.03 -22.78 10.96
C THR A 252 -0.35 -22.40 11.47
N VAL A 253 -1.20 -23.38 11.64
CA VAL A 253 -2.59 -23.23 12.06
C VAL A 253 -2.86 -24.14 13.24
N ASP A 254 -3.67 -23.71 14.18
CA ASP A 254 -4.19 -24.56 15.27
C ASP A 254 -5.38 -25.37 14.75
N GLU A 255 -5.14 -26.63 14.46
CA GLU A 255 -6.16 -27.56 13.93
C GLU A 255 -7.14 -28.06 15.01
N GLU A 256 -6.85 -27.85 16.30
CA GLU A 256 -7.74 -28.24 17.39
C GLU A 256 -8.93 -27.27 17.55
N GLN A 257 -8.73 -26.01 17.16
CA GLN A 257 -9.77 -24.99 17.19
C GLN A 257 -10.62 -25.01 15.92
N LYS A 258 -11.94 -25.00 16.10
CA LYS A 258 -12.86 -24.90 14.97
C LYS A 258 -12.79 -23.54 14.30
N PRO A 259 -12.76 -23.50 12.97
CA PRO A 259 -12.87 -22.26 12.21
C PRO A 259 -14.18 -21.52 12.49
N LYS A 260 -14.16 -20.18 12.47
CA LYS A 260 -15.33 -19.33 12.77
C LYS A 260 -15.97 -18.83 11.50
N ASN A 261 -17.29 -18.70 11.49
CA ASN A 261 -17.98 -17.99 10.42
C ASN A 261 -17.69 -16.50 10.49
N VAL A 262 -17.60 -15.85 9.33
CA VAL A 262 -17.34 -14.41 9.25
C VAL A 262 -18.37 -13.74 8.34
N ILE A 263 -18.94 -12.64 8.82
CA ILE A 263 -19.76 -11.73 8.02
C ILE A 263 -19.12 -10.35 8.11
N THR A 264 -18.67 -9.82 6.99
CA THR A 264 -18.11 -8.46 6.89
C THR A 264 -19.10 -7.59 6.14
N ILE A 265 -19.49 -6.46 6.73
CA ILE A 265 -20.42 -5.50 6.16
C ILE A 265 -19.66 -4.18 5.95
N SER A 266 -19.43 -3.82 4.70
CA SER A 266 -18.80 -2.57 4.30
C SER A 266 -19.86 -1.56 3.88
N LEU A 267 -19.98 -0.46 4.62
CA LEU A 267 -20.92 0.64 4.40
C LEU A 267 -20.21 1.76 3.61
N ASN A 268 -20.03 1.58 2.30
CA ASN A 268 -19.29 2.53 1.48
C ASN A 268 -20.03 3.87 1.36
N GLY A 269 -19.29 4.95 1.54
CA GLY A 269 -19.85 6.30 1.64
C GLY A 269 -20.21 6.73 3.05
N LEU A 270 -19.81 5.97 4.09
CA LEU A 270 -20.04 6.28 5.49
C LEU A 270 -18.74 6.70 6.18
N SER A 271 -18.68 7.93 6.66
CA SER A 271 -17.61 8.39 7.57
C SER A 271 -18.08 8.28 9.02
N TYR A 272 -17.13 8.19 9.95
CA TYR A 272 -17.43 8.05 11.39
C TYR A 272 -18.31 9.18 11.94
N ASN A 273 -18.09 10.41 11.46
CA ASN A 273 -18.85 11.59 11.89
C ASN A 273 -20.32 11.60 11.40
N ASP A 274 -20.67 10.75 10.44
CA ASP A 274 -22.05 10.62 9.95
C ASP A 274 -22.90 9.74 10.90
N LEU A 275 -22.27 8.98 11.79
CA LEU A 275 -22.96 8.17 12.79
C LEU A 275 -23.57 9.05 13.88
N THR A 276 -24.89 9.21 13.85
CA THR A 276 -25.64 10.00 14.83
C THR A 276 -26.86 9.21 15.32
N GLN A 277 -27.34 9.55 16.51
CA GLN A 277 -28.56 8.94 17.05
C GLN A 277 -29.82 9.26 16.21
N GLU A 278 -29.78 10.29 15.39
CA GLU A 278 -30.88 10.69 14.52
C GLU A 278 -30.89 9.86 13.21
N ASN A 279 -29.73 9.68 12.59
CA ASN A 279 -29.63 9.10 11.24
C ASN A 279 -29.22 7.63 11.22
N SER A 280 -28.64 7.10 12.31
CA SER A 280 -28.07 5.74 12.39
C SER A 280 -28.21 5.12 13.77
N LYS A 281 -29.42 5.23 14.33
CA LYS A 281 -29.72 4.74 15.69
C LYS A 281 -29.37 3.26 15.88
N ASN A 282 -29.72 2.41 14.92
CA ASN A 282 -29.52 0.98 15.05
C ASN A 282 -28.03 0.57 14.93
N LEU A 283 -27.26 1.27 14.11
CA LEU A 283 -25.79 1.11 14.07
C LEU A 283 -25.16 1.57 15.40
N MET A 284 -25.68 2.67 15.99
CA MET A 284 -25.25 3.12 17.32
C MET A 284 -25.66 2.12 18.42
N ASP A 285 -26.83 1.51 18.33
CA ASP A 285 -27.26 0.44 19.22
C ASP A 285 -26.37 -0.81 19.02
N PHE A 286 -26.05 -1.18 17.77
CA PHE A 286 -25.11 -2.27 17.46
C PHE A 286 -23.74 -2.02 18.09
N LYS A 287 -23.24 -0.77 18.07
CA LYS A 287 -22.00 -0.40 18.73
C LYS A 287 -22.00 -0.78 20.22
N SER A 288 -23.16 -0.73 20.90
CA SER A 288 -23.29 -1.14 22.31
C SER A 288 -23.20 -2.65 22.54
N TYR A 289 -23.45 -3.47 21.52
CA TYR A 289 -23.32 -4.93 21.58
C TYR A 289 -21.97 -5.43 21.04
N ALA A 290 -21.26 -4.59 20.31
CA ALA A 290 -19.98 -4.89 19.67
C ALA A 290 -18.80 -4.29 20.45
N GLN A 291 -17.59 -4.65 20.08
CA GLN A 291 -16.38 -3.91 20.37
C GLN A 291 -16.20 -2.85 19.29
N SER A 292 -16.06 -1.59 19.67
CA SER A 292 -15.85 -0.47 18.74
C SER A 292 -14.40 0.00 18.76
N PHE A 293 -13.90 0.41 17.58
CA PHE A 293 -12.55 0.95 17.40
C PHE A 293 -12.71 2.42 17.00
N GLU A 294 -12.41 3.31 17.94
CA GLU A 294 -12.75 4.73 17.82
C GLU A 294 -11.82 5.51 16.88
N ASN A 295 -10.64 4.98 16.57
CA ASN A 295 -9.64 5.59 15.70
C ASN A 295 -9.29 4.65 14.53
N HIS A 296 -10.30 4.30 13.73
CA HIS A 296 -10.11 3.48 12.54
C HIS A 296 -10.06 4.35 11.28
N TYR A 297 -8.93 4.30 10.57
CA TYR A 297 -8.70 5.13 9.40
C TYR A 297 -8.43 4.28 8.15
N LEU A 298 -9.12 4.63 7.05
CA LEU A 298 -8.78 4.13 5.73
C LEU A 298 -7.42 4.67 5.31
N LEU A 299 -6.60 3.83 4.68
CA LEU A 299 -5.28 4.23 4.20
C LEU A 299 -5.35 4.98 2.86
N TYR A 300 -6.38 4.70 2.06
CA TYR A 300 -6.56 5.22 0.71
C TYR A 300 -7.94 5.84 0.53
N LYS A 301 -8.09 6.67 -0.51
CA LYS A 301 -9.39 7.29 -0.82
C LYS A 301 -10.35 6.34 -1.50
N ASN A 302 -9.84 5.45 -2.34
CA ASN A 302 -10.70 4.57 -3.14
C ASN A 302 -10.95 3.23 -2.45
N GLU A 303 -12.11 2.66 -2.74
CA GLU A 303 -12.56 1.37 -2.22
C GLU A 303 -11.59 0.23 -2.55
N ILE A 304 -11.13 0.13 -3.79
CA ILE A 304 -10.32 -1.02 -4.27
C ILE A 304 -9.01 -1.14 -3.49
N ASP A 305 -8.34 -0.02 -3.24
CA ASP A 305 -7.08 0.00 -2.51
C ASP A 305 -7.27 -0.35 -1.02
N ASN A 306 -8.40 0.07 -0.43
CA ASN A 306 -8.75 -0.31 0.94
C ASN A 306 -9.19 -1.78 1.05
N VAL A 307 -9.93 -2.31 0.07
CA VAL A 307 -10.26 -3.76 0.00
C VAL A 307 -8.99 -4.60 -0.15
N TYR A 308 -8.05 -4.16 -1.00
CA TYR A 308 -6.74 -4.80 -1.08
C TYR A 308 -6.03 -4.81 0.28
N SER A 309 -5.96 -3.66 0.96
CA SER A 309 -5.38 -3.56 2.30
C SER A 309 -6.08 -4.43 3.34
N MET A 310 -7.41 -4.50 3.29
CA MET A 310 -8.21 -5.33 4.19
C MET A 310 -7.94 -6.82 3.99
N ASN A 311 -7.72 -7.25 2.76
CA ASN A 311 -7.56 -8.66 2.44
C ASN A 311 -6.11 -9.15 2.56
N PHE A 312 -5.14 -8.38 2.05
CA PHE A 312 -3.71 -8.73 2.10
C PHE A 312 -3.01 -8.22 3.36
N GLY A 313 -3.52 -7.13 3.96
CA GLY A 313 -2.86 -6.49 5.09
C GLY A 313 -1.52 -5.84 4.74
N LEU A 314 -1.33 -5.47 3.46
CA LEU A 314 -0.06 -4.98 2.92
C LEU A 314 -0.23 -3.63 2.20
N PRO A 315 0.84 -2.81 2.09
CA PRO A 315 0.87 -1.59 1.30
C PRO A 315 0.72 -1.85 -0.21
N LEU A 316 0.28 -0.83 -0.96
CA LEU A 316 0.01 -0.95 -2.41
C LEU A 316 1.25 -1.28 -3.24
N GLN A 317 2.44 -0.94 -2.77
CA GLN A 317 3.69 -1.28 -3.46
C GLN A 317 3.82 -2.78 -3.74
N TYR A 318 3.21 -3.66 -2.93
CA TYR A 318 3.22 -5.11 -3.10
C TYR A 318 2.13 -5.63 -4.04
N ARG A 319 1.06 -4.84 -4.30
CA ARG A 319 -0.11 -5.27 -5.06
C ARG A 319 0.25 -5.89 -6.41
N ARG A 320 1.10 -5.22 -7.16
CA ARG A 320 1.50 -5.70 -8.49
C ARG A 320 2.23 -7.04 -8.42
N ALA A 321 3.15 -7.22 -7.47
CA ALA A 321 3.88 -8.47 -7.30
C ALA A 321 2.95 -9.62 -6.93
N LEU A 322 2.03 -9.38 -6.00
CA LEU A 322 1.07 -10.39 -5.55
C LEU A 322 0.12 -10.82 -6.67
N TYR A 323 -0.44 -9.87 -7.41
CA TYR A 323 -1.37 -10.16 -8.51
C TYR A 323 -0.68 -10.85 -9.69
N SER A 324 0.51 -10.39 -10.10
CA SER A 324 1.26 -11.03 -11.19
C SER A 324 1.78 -12.42 -10.81
N GLY A 325 2.08 -12.65 -9.53
CA GLY A 325 2.44 -13.96 -8.99
C GLY A 325 1.26 -14.87 -8.70
N ASN A 326 0.02 -14.39 -8.90
CA ASN A 326 -1.22 -15.08 -8.52
C ASN A 326 -1.19 -15.59 -7.06
N ILE A 327 -0.64 -14.76 -6.15
CA ILE A 327 -0.48 -15.06 -4.74
C ILE A 327 -1.74 -14.66 -4.00
N LEU A 328 -2.32 -15.59 -3.25
CA LEU A 328 -3.49 -15.33 -2.43
C LEU A 328 -3.12 -14.69 -1.08
N PRO A 329 -4.01 -13.88 -0.48
CA PRO A 329 -3.87 -13.47 0.92
C PRO A 329 -3.78 -14.70 1.84
N VAL A 330 -2.84 -14.70 2.77
CA VAL A 330 -2.60 -15.85 3.66
C VAL A 330 -3.86 -16.32 4.41
N PRO A 331 -4.70 -15.44 4.98
CA PRO A 331 -5.93 -15.89 5.61
C PRO A 331 -6.88 -16.60 4.62
N PHE A 332 -6.96 -16.14 3.38
CA PHE A 332 -7.85 -16.72 2.37
C PHE A 332 -7.31 -18.02 1.78
N GLU A 333 -5.99 -18.15 1.61
CA GLU A 333 -5.39 -19.44 1.29
C GLU A 333 -5.65 -20.47 2.40
N THR A 334 -5.60 -20.03 3.66
CA THR A 334 -5.92 -20.88 4.82
C THR A 334 -7.41 -21.22 4.83
N MET A 335 -8.31 -20.28 4.56
CA MET A 335 -9.75 -20.53 4.41
C MET A 335 -10.02 -21.57 3.33
N TYR A 336 -9.35 -21.48 2.18
CA TYR A 336 -9.48 -22.47 1.12
C TYR A 336 -9.06 -23.87 1.58
N ARG A 337 -7.97 -23.98 2.33
CA ARG A 337 -7.50 -25.27 2.91
C ARG A 337 -8.44 -25.83 3.98
N GLN A 338 -9.21 -24.98 4.64
CA GLN A 338 -10.21 -25.35 5.66
C GLN A 338 -11.62 -25.49 5.08
N ASP A 339 -11.77 -25.54 3.75
CA ASP A 339 -13.02 -25.72 3.03
C ASP A 339 -14.09 -24.62 3.32
N TYR A 340 -13.66 -23.37 3.48
CA TYR A 340 -14.56 -22.23 3.59
C TYR A 340 -15.31 -21.97 2.28
N VAL A 341 -16.57 -21.64 2.42
CA VAL A 341 -17.33 -21.01 1.34
C VAL A 341 -17.16 -19.51 1.43
N ARG A 342 -16.62 -18.89 0.38
CA ARG A 342 -16.42 -17.43 0.32
C ARG A 342 -17.37 -16.81 -0.68
N ARG A 343 -18.03 -15.72 -0.29
CA ARG A 343 -18.97 -14.97 -1.15
C ARG A 343 -18.84 -13.46 -0.93
N LEU A 344 -18.98 -12.74 -2.04
CA LEU A 344 -19.05 -11.28 -2.07
C LEU A 344 -20.39 -10.88 -2.67
N ILE A 345 -21.18 -10.08 -1.96
CA ILE A 345 -22.44 -9.51 -2.47
C ILE A 345 -22.33 -7.99 -2.44
N LEU A 346 -22.55 -7.36 -3.60
CA LEU A 346 -22.54 -5.90 -3.73
C LEU A 346 -23.94 -5.38 -3.95
N SER A 347 -24.29 -4.25 -3.31
CA SER A 347 -25.43 -3.44 -3.71
C SER A 347 -24.95 -2.28 -4.58
N ASP A 348 -25.52 -2.12 -5.78
CA ASP A 348 -25.15 -1.04 -6.70
C ASP A 348 -26.35 -0.73 -7.61
N ALA A 349 -26.95 0.45 -7.41
CA ALA A 349 -28.13 0.88 -8.21
C ALA A 349 -27.85 0.97 -9.71
N SER A 350 -26.62 1.31 -10.08
CA SER A 350 -26.22 1.45 -11.49
C SER A 350 -25.99 0.10 -12.16
N PHE A 351 -26.03 -1.00 -11.43
CA PHE A 351 -25.89 -2.34 -12.00
C PHE A 351 -27.07 -2.71 -12.95
N SER A 352 -28.22 -2.06 -12.77
CA SER A 352 -29.37 -2.23 -13.64
C SER A 352 -29.26 -1.48 -14.98
N ASP A 353 -28.26 -0.57 -15.15
CA ASP A 353 -28.06 0.20 -16.37
C ASP A 353 -26.92 -0.40 -17.22
N PRO A 354 -27.23 -0.99 -18.41
CA PRO A 354 -26.21 -1.58 -19.29
C PRO A 354 -25.10 -0.63 -19.72
N ASN A 355 -25.39 0.67 -19.86
CA ASN A 355 -24.41 1.68 -20.27
C ASN A 355 -23.41 1.96 -19.15
N LEU A 356 -23.88 2.01 -17.91
CA LEU A 356 -23.02 2.19 -16.72
C LEU A 356 -22.20 0.93 -16.42
N ILE A 357 -22.75 -0.27 -16.62
CA ILE A 357 -22.05 -1.54 -16.47
C ILE A 357 -20.82 -1.60 -17.39
N ALA A 358 -20.98 -1.21 -18.67
CA ALA A 358 -19.87 -1.24 -19.62
C ALA A 358 -18.67 -0.39 -19.15
N ASN A 359 -18.94 0.76 -18.53
CA ASN A 359 -17.90 1.64 -17.97
C ASN A 359 -17.33 1.12 -16.66
N LYS A 360 -18.07 0.32 -15.90
CA LYS A 360 -17.66 -0.22 -14.58
C LYS A 360 -16.99 -1.60 -14.66
N ARG A 361 -16.92 -2.26 -15.81
CA ARG A 361 -16.27 -3.58 -15.97
C ARG A 361 -14.86 -3.63 -15.37
N HIS A 362 -14.06 -2.61 -15.64
CA HIS A 362 -12.70 -2.52 -15.10
C HIS A 362 -12.68 -2.37 -13.57
N TYR A 363 -13.62 -1.59 -13.02
CA TYR A 363 -13.76 -1.43 -11.57
C TYR A 363 -14.09 -2.75 -10.87
N TYR A 364 -15.07 -3.50 -11.38
CA TYR A 364 -15.45 -4.79 -10.79
C TYR A 364 -14.36 -5.85 -10.95
N SER A 365 -13.65 -5.89 -12.08
CA SER A 365 -12.47 -6.76 -12.23
C SER A 365 -11.41 -6.46 -11.18
N SER A 366 -11.09 -5.18 -10.96
CA SER A 366 -10.13 -4.77 -9.94
C SER A 366 -10.60 -5.09 -8.51
N LEU A 367 -11.91 -5.01 -8.25
CA LEU A 367 -12.48 -5.40 -6.96
C LEU A 367 -12.39 -6.92 -6.72
N LEU A 368 -12.66 -7.74 -7.75
CA LEU A 368 -12.48 -9.18 -7.68
C LEU A 368 -11.02 -9.57 -7.42
N GLU A 369 -10.09 -8.94 -8.13
CA GLU A 369 -8.65 -9.13 -7.90
C GLU A 369 -8.28 -8.74 -6.45
N ALA A 370 -8.76 -7.59 -5.98
CA ALA A 370 -8.51 -7.13 -4.61
C ALA A 370 -9.07 -8.09 -3.55
N SER A 371 -10.20 -8.73 -3.84
CA SER A 371 -10.85 -9.70 -2.95
C SER A 371 -10.32 -11.13 -3.08
N ALA A 372 -9.50 -11.41 -4.09
CA ALA A 372 -8.99 -12.74 -4.43
C ALA A 372 -10.13 -13.78 -4.56
N LEU A 373 -11.19 -13.40 -5.28
CA LEU A 373 -12.39 -14.20 -5.52
C LEU A 373 -12.54 -14.54 -7.01
N ALA A 374 -13.11 -15.71 -7.29
CA ALA A 374 -13.55 -16.02 -8.64
C ALA A 374 -14.85 -15.26 -8.98
N PRO A 375 -15.13 -14.98 -10.27
CA PRO A 375 -16.37 -14.31 -10.68
C PRO A 375 -17.65 -15.03 -10.20
N SER A 376 -17.64 -16.34 -10.14
CA SER A 376 -18.75 -17.16 -9.64
C SER A 376 -19.03 -17.01 -8.14
N GLN A 377 -18.10 -16.41 -7.39
CA GLN A 377 -18.23 -16.14 -5.96
C GLN A 377 -18.78 -14.74 -5.67
N MET A 378 -19.06 -13.95 -6.69
CA MET A 378 -19.61 -12.61 -6.60
C MET A 378 -21.06 -12.57 -7.06
N SER A 379 -21.90 -11.86 -6.31
CA SER A 379 -23.29 -11.58 -6.63
C SER A 379 -23.59 -10.09 -6.56
N HIS A 380 -24.53 -9.64 -7.36
CA HIS A 380 -24.99 -8.25 -7.39
C HIS A 380 -26.44 -8.14 -6.97
N ALA A 381 -26.75 -7.04 -6.27
CA ALA A 381 -28.09 -6.64 -5.91
C ALA A 381 -28.27 -5.16 -6.27
N SER A 382 -29.48 -4.77 -6.65
CA SER A 382 -29.76 -3.37 -7.05
C SER A 382 -29.77 -2.40 -5.84
N ASN A 383 -29.90 -2.94 -4.64
CA ASN A 383 -30.00 -2.17 -3.39
C ASN A 383 -29.75 -3.06 -2.17
N VAL A 384 -29.58 -2.42 -1.00
CA VAL A 384 -29.30 -3.08 0.28
C VAL A 384 -30.39 -4.11 0.68
N ARG A 385 -31.66 -3.85 0.36
CA ARG A 385 -32.77 -4.76 0.67
C ARG A 385 -32.62 -6.11 -0.04
N GLU A 386 -32.39 -6.10 -1.34
CA GLU A 386 -32.16 -7.31 -2.15
C GLU A 386 -30.88 -8.03 -1.74
N MET A 387 -29.84 -7.27 -1.44
CA MET A 387 -28.58 -7.82 -0.92
C MET A 387 -28.81 -8.59 0.40
N PHE A 388 -29.55 -8.04 1.34
CA PHE A 388 -29.84 -8.72 2.60
C PHE A 388 -30.70 -9.96 2.42
N ILE A 389 -31.62 -9.99 1.45
CA ILE A 389 -32.40 -11.19 1.11
C ILE A 389 -31.46 -12.30 0.63
N GLU A 390 -30.58 -12.00 -0.30
CA GLU A 390 -29.61 -12.96 -0.81
C GLU A 390 -28.61 -13.40 0.27
N ALA A 391 -28.09 -12.47 1.08
CA ALA A 391 -27.22 -12.78 2.20
C ALA A 391 -27.90 -13.72 3.21
N PHE A 392 -29.15 -13.46 3.56
CA PHE A 392 -29.93 -14.31 4.46
C PHE A 392 -30.11 -15.72 3.89
N ARG A 393 -30.38 -15.83 2.59
CA ARG A 393 -30.47 -17.10 1.87
C ARG A 393 -29.15 -17.90 1.95
N GLN A 394 -28.03 -17.24 1.67
CA GLN A 394 -26.71 -17.87 1.71
C GLN A 394 -26.34 -18.33 3.12
N ILE A 395 -26.52 -17.47 4.12
CA ILE A 395 -26.23 -17.80 5.53
C ILE A 395 -27.11 -18.96 6.02
N SER A 396 -28.40 -18.96 5.65
CA SER A 396 -29.32 -20.02 5.99
C SER A 396 -28.90 -21.38 5.39
N LEU A 397 -28.39 -21.34 4.15
CA LEU A 397 -27.87 -22.51 3.46
C LEU A 397 -26.66 -23.08 4.20
N TYR A 398 -25.61 -22.26 4.42
CA TYR A 398 -24.35 -22.74 4.98
C TYR A 398 -24.47 -23.15 6.45
N ASN A 399 -25.18 -22.40 7.28
CA ASN A 399 -25.33 -22.71 8.69
C ASN A 399 -26.23 -23.94 8.96
N SER A 400 -27.32 -24.06 8.20
CA SER A 400 -28.34 -25.08 8.52
C SER A 400 -28.12 -26.40 7.80
N PHE A 401 -27.51 -26.37 6.61
CA PHE A 401 -27.49 -27.50 5.72
C PHE A 401 -26.08 -27.94 5.33
N ASP A 402 -25.28 -27.06 4.82
CA ASP A 402 -23.92 -27.36 4.35
C ASP A 402 -22.95 -27.59 5.52
N LYS A 403 -23.10 -26.81 6.60
CA LYS A 403 -22.26 -26.85 7.81
C LYS A 403 -20.77 -26.54 7.57
N ARG A 404 -20.38 -26.13 6.36
CA ARG A 404 -19.04 -25.63 6.10
C ARG A 404 -18.89 -24.23 6.70
N PRO A 405 -17.70 -23.86 7.18
CA PRO A 405 -17.46 -22.49 7.58
C PRO A 405 -17.59 -21.55 6.37
N TYR A 406 -18.05 -20.32 6.59
CA TYR A 406 -18.21 -19.35 5.51
C TYR A 406 -17.64 -17.99 5.85
N GLU A 407 -17.18 -17.30 4.82
CA GLU A 407 -16.83 -15.89 4.82
C GLU A 407 -17.75 -15.19 3.82
N LEU A 408 -18.58 -14.26 4.32
CA LEU A 408 -19.52 -13.48 3.53
C LEU A 408 -19.20 -11.99 3.67
N THR A 409 -18.77 -11.38 2.59
CA THR A 409 -18.57 -9.94 2.53
C THR A 409 -19.74 -9.27 1.82
N LEU A 410 -20.39 -8.32 2.50
CA LEU A 410 -21.49 -7.51 2.00
C LEU A 410 -21.00 -6.07 1.79
N VAL A 411 -21.03 -5.60 0.56
CA VAL A 411 -20.61 -4.24 0.19
C VAL A 411 -21.84 -3.40 -0.13
N ILE A 412 -22.18 -2.49 0.77
CA ILE A 412 -23.34 -1.60 0.66
C ILE A 412 -22.90 -0.29 0.02
N ASN A 413 -23.27 -0.07 -1.24
CA ASN A 413 -22.99 1.16 -2.00
C ASN A 413 -24.16 2.17 -1.98
N ASP A 414 -25.26 1.84 -1.33
CA ASP A 414 -26.46 2.66 -1.25
C ASP A 414 -26.23 4.07 -0.68
N LEU A 415 -25.19 4.23 0.17
CA LEU A 415 -24.80 5.53 0.72
C LEU A 415 -23.92 6.32 -0.23
N ARG A 416 -23.13 5.66 -1.07
CA ARG A 416 -22.36 6.29 -2.15
C ARG A 416 -23.29 6.73 -3.29
N ASP A 417 -24.18 5.82 -3.70
CA ASP A 417 -25.09 6.01 -4.82
C ASP A 417 -26.47 6.53 -4.37
N PHE A 418 -26.52 7.33 -3.31
CA PHE A 418 -27.76 7.71 -2.62
C PHE A 418 -28.78 8.43 -3.52
N LYS A 419 -28.36 9.11 -4.58
CA LYS A 419 -29.25 9.81 -5.53
C LYS A 419 -30.02 8.79 -6.37
N GLU A 420 -29.35 7.81 -6.91
CA GLU A 420 -29.90 6.71 -7.70
C GLU A 420 -30.80 5.82 -6.82
N GLN A 421 -30.35 5.56 -5.60
CA GLN A 421 -31.13 4.79 -4.63
C GLN A 421 -32.41 5.49 -4.17
N ALA A 422 -32.42 6.82 -4.08
CA ALA A 422 -33.65 7.57 -3.79
C ALA A 422 -34.71 7.37 -4.90
N ALA A 423 -34.30 7.38 -6.16
CA ALA A 423 -35.18 7.12 -7.30
C ALA A 423 -35.69 5.67 -7.30
N ALA A 424 -34.81 4.70 -7.02
CA ALA A 424 -35.18 3.28 -6.93
C ALA A 424 -36.18 3.01 -5.80
N ARG A 425 -35.99 3.61 -4.63
CA ARG A 425 -36.95 3.53 -3.50
C ARG A 425 -38.34 4.08 -3.86
N ALA A 426 -38.37 5.23 -4.51
CA ALA A 426 -39.64 5.82 -4.97
C ALA A 426 -40.39 4.92 -5.96
N GLN A 427 -39.65 4.26 -6.87
CA GLN A 427 -40.23 3.29 -7.81
C GLN A 427 -40.74 2.04 -7.10
N PHE A 428 -39.96 1.47 -6.17
CA PHE A 428 -40.38 0.35 -5.34
C PHE A 428 -41.69 0.66 -4.57
N ALA A 429 -41.78 1.85 -3.94
CA ALA A 429 -42.97 2.27 -3.21
C ALA A 429 -44.23 2.37 -4.09
N LYS A 430 -44.09 2.73 -5.37
CA LYS A 430 -45.20 2.77 -6.33
C LYS A 430 -45.66 1.36 -6.73
N ASN A 431 -44.73 0.44 -6.90
CA ASN A 431 -44.99 -0.91 -7.41
C ASN A 431 -45.36 -1.91 -6.32
N TYR A 432 -44.97 -1.63 -5.06
CA TYR A 432 -45.26 -2.51 -3.95
C TYR A 432 -46.75 -2.55 -3.63
N LYS A 433 -47.38 -3.71 -3.75
CA LYS A 433 -48.74 -3.97 -3.30
C LYS A 433 -48.73 -4.77 -2.01
N ALA A 434 -49.40 -4.28 -0.98
CA ALA A 434 -49.52 -5.01 0.29
C ALA A 434 -50.20 -6.38 0.00
N GLY A 435 -49.48 -7.47 0.30
CA GLY A 435 -49.94 -8.83 0.03
C GLY A 435 -49.31 -9.49 -1.20
N ALA A 436 -48.55 -8.79 -2.03
CA ALA A 436 -47.75 -9.41 -3.09
C ALA A 436 -46.45 -10.00 -2.51
N ASN A 437 -46.59 -11.06 -1.76
CA ASN A 437 -45.48 -11.76 -1.08
C ASN A 437 -44.83 -12.82 -1.98
N ASN A 438 -45.13 -12.85 -3.30
CA ASN A 438 -44.60 -13.84 -4.20
C ASN A 438 -43.24 -13.37 -4.76
N ILE A 439 -42.22 -14.22 -4.60
CA ILE A 439 -40.90 -14.07 -5.23
C ILE A 439 -40.99 -13.94 -6.76
N SER A 440 -42.01 -14.51 -7.41
CA SER A 440 -42.29 -14.31 -8.83
C SER A 440 -42.48 -12.82 -9.18
N ASP A 441 -43.05 -12.02 -8.27
CA ASP A 441 -43.21 -10.57 -8.47
C ASP A 441 -41.92 -9.79 -8.17
N LEU A 442 -41.08 -10.33 -7.31
CA LEU A 442 -39.72 -9.82 -7.05
C LEU A 442 -38.75 -10.18 -8.17
N GLN A 443 -38.88 -11.38 -8.74
CA GLN A 443 -38.15 -11.78 -9.96
C GLN A 443 -38.59 -10.98 -11.17
N SER A 444 -39.83 -10.53 -11.27
CA SER A 444 -40.28 -9.63 -12.36
C SER A 444 -39.78 -8.20 -12.20
N LEU A 445 -39.38 -7.79 -10.99
CA LEU A 445 -38.70 -6.50 -10.74
C LEU A 445 -37.18 -6.57 -10.94
N SER A 446 -36.59 -7.76 -10.79
CA SER A 446 -35.18 -8.04 -11.06
C SER A 446 -34.93 -8.58 -12.47
N THR A 447 -35.96 -9.15 -13.13
CA THR A 447 -35.93 -9.59 -14.53
C THR A 447 -36.54 -8.53 -15.46
N ASP A 448 -36.07 -7.33 -15.41
CA ASP A 448 -35.81 -6.69 -16.69
C ASP A 448 -34.75 -7.56 -17.38
N LYS A 449 -35.10 -8.12 -18.55
CA LYS A 449 -34.31 -9.11 -19.31
C LYS A 449 -32.91 -8.64 -19.74
N ASN A 450 -32.37 -7.62 -19.09
CA ASN A 450 -31.10 -6.94 -19.32
C ASN A 450 -30.15 -6.99 -18.11
N SER A 451 -30.34 -7.90 -17.14
CA SER A 451 -29.29 -8.15 -16.14
C SER A 451 -28.11 -8.84 -16.83
N VAL A 452 -27.24 -8.03 -17.40
CA VAL A 452 -26.02 -8.47 -18.06
C VAL A 452 -25.07 -8.96 -16.98
N THR A 453 -24.74 -10.24 -17.00
CA THR A 453 -23.58 -10.76 -16.28
C THR A 453 -22.35 -10.00 -16.71
N ILE A 454 -21.52 -9.56 -15.77
CA ILE A 454 -20.26 -8.79 -16.02
C ILE A 454 -19.28 -9.57 -16.90
N PHE A 455 -19.45 -10.88 -16.96
CA PHE A 455 -18.66 -11.81 -17.74
C PHE A 455 -19.57 -12.50 -18.75
N GLU A 456 -19.47 -12.12 -20.02
CA GLU A 456 -20.10 -12.83 -21.11
C GLU A 456 -19.51 -14.24 -21.21
N ASP A 457 -20.24 -15.21 -20.70
CA ASP A 457 -20.44 -16.49 -21.33
C ASP A 457 -21.79 -17.00 -20.83
N ASP A 458 -22.78 -16.93 -21.69
CA ASP A 458 -24.06 -17.65 -21.80
C ASP A 458 -24.67 -18.28 -20.51
N ALA A 459 -24.57 -17.61 -19.38
CA ALA A 459 -25.26 -17.99 -18.17
C ALA A 459 -26.08 -16.81 -17.65
N THR A 460 -27.37 -16.82 -17.95
CA THR A 460 -28.34 -16.42 -16.91
C THR A 460 -27.70 -16.83 -15.59
N LEU A 461 -27.46 -15.89 -14.64
CA LEU A 461 -27.02 -16.27 -13.30
C LEU A 461 -27.91 -17.44 -12.88
N PRO A 462 -27.43 -18.68 -12.89
CA PRO A 462 -28.13 -19.70 -12.19
C PRO A 462 -28.14 -19.17 -10.77
N LEU A 463 -29.30 -19.08 -10.12
CA LEU A 463 -29.37 -19.15 -8.67
C LEU A 463 -28.27 -20.13 -8.29
N ILE A 464 -27.13 -19.59 -7.76
CA ILE A 464 -25.92 -20.39 -7.57
C ILE A 464 -26.36 -21.59 -6.79
N ALA A 465 -26.51 -22.71 -7.50
CA ALA A 465 -26.80 -23.99 -6.86
C ALA A 465 -25.67 -24.13 -5.86
N ALA A 466 -26.00 -24.33 -4.57
CA ALA A 466 -24.96 -24.51 -3.58
C ALA A 466 -24.05 -25.60 -4.12
N GLU A 467 -22.75 -25.33 -4.16
CA GLU A 467 -21.74 -26.35 -4.31
C GLU A 467 -21.76 -27.16 -3.01
N LEU A 468 -22.77 -28.06 -2.90
CA LEU A 468 -22.81 -29.06 -1.84
C LEU A 468 -21.75 -30.11 -2.15
N PRO A 469 -21.22 -30.80 -1.13
CA PRO A 469 -20.28 -31.89 -1.32
C PRO A 469 -20.74 -32.87 -2.40
N ASP A 470 -19.81 -33.38 -3.20
CA ASP A 470 -20.09 -34.20 -4.39
C ASP A 470 -20.78 -35.55 -4.07
N ASP A 471 -20.83 -35.92 -2.80
CA ASP A 471 -21.40 -37.18 -2.30
C ASP A 471 -22.92 -37.13 -1.97
N GLU A 472 -23.55 -35.94 -2.02
CA GLU A 472 -24.98 -35.83 -1.83
C GLU A 472 -25.80 -36.05 -3.11
N SER A 473 -26.97 -36.73 -2.97
CA SER A 473 -27.85 -36.95 -4.12
C SER A 473 -28.45 -35.62 -4.64
N GLU A 474 -28.72 -35.54 -5.95
CA GLU A 474 -29.38 -34.38 -6.57
C GLU A 474 -30.71 -34.02 -5.89
N GLU A 475 -31.45 -35.01 -5.38
CA GLU A 475 -32.71 -34.80 -4.68
C GLU A 475 -32.51 -34.14 -3.31
N GLN A 476 -31.44 -34.48 -2.58
CA GLN A 476 -31.09 -33.86 -1.31
C GLN A 476 -30.64 -32.40 -1.54
N ARG A 477 -29.85 -32.16 -2.56
CA ARG A 477 -29.42 -30.80 -2.96
C ARG A 477 -30.62 -29.90 -3.33
N ALA A 478 -31.57 -30.44 -4.09
CA ALA A 478 -32.80 -29.73 -4.46
C ALA A 478 -33.64 -29.39 -3.22
N ASN A 479 -33.79 -30.32 -2.28
CA ASN A 479 -34.55 -30.11 -1.05
C ASN A 479 -33.91 -29.04 -0.15
N VAL A 480 -32.60 -29.09 0.03
CA VAL A 480 -31.84 -28.12 0.83
C VAL A 480 -31.98 -26.72 0.25
N ASN A 481 -31.81 -26.58 -1.07
CA ASN A 481 -31.98 -25.30 -1.76
C ASN A 481 -33.43 -24.77 -1.62
N ALA A 482 -34.46 -25.65 -1.75
CA ALA A 482 -35.84 -25.28 -1.58
C ALA A 482 -36.15 -24.77 -0.15
N MET A 483 -35.57 -25.38 0.87
CA MET A 483 -35.75 -24.95 2.26
C MET A 483 -35.05 -23.62 2.54
N ALA A 484 -33.82 -23.41 2.05
CA ALA A 484 -33.11 -22.13 2.17
C ALA A 484 -33.88 -21.03 1.45
N GLN A 485 -34.45 -21.32 0.28
CA GLN A 485 -35.27 -20.40 -0.49
C GLN A 485 -36.60 -20.07 0.23
N ALA A 486 -37.27 -21.02 0.85
CA ALA A 486 -38.47 -20.78 1.63
C ALA A 486 -38.22 -19.83 2.82
N ARG A 487 -37.12 -20.03 3.55
CA ARG A 487 -36.71 -19.10 4.64
C ARG A 487 -36.38 -17.71 4.11
N ALA A 488 -35.69 -17.61 2.97
CA ALA A 488 -35.40 -16.33 2.32
C ALA A 488 -36.69 -15.63 1.86
N GLN A 489 -37.72 -16.37 1.45
CA GLN A 489 -39.03 -15.81 1.10
C GLN A 489 -39.74 -15.21 2.30
N GLU A 490 -39.73 -15.90 3.45
CA GLU A 490 -40.28 -15.37 4.70
C GLU A 490 -39.54 -14.07 5.10
N PHE A 491 -38.22 -14.09 5.11
CA PHE A 491 -37.41 -12.90 5.37
C PHE A 491 -37.69 -11.78 4.38
N ALA A 492 -37.81 -12.08 3.08
CA ALA A 492 -38.15 -11.09 2.06
C ALA A 492 -39.48 -10.39 2.33
N SER A 493 -40.49 -11.13 2.83
CA SER A 493 -41.77 -10.55 3.23
C SER A 493 -41.60 -9.51 4.36
N ILE A 494 -40.78 -9.86 5.38
CA ILE A 494 -40.54 -9.01 6.55
C ILE A 494 -39.76 -7.74 6.13
N ILE A 495 -38.68 -7.90 5.40
CA ILE A 495 -37.80 -6.76 5.01
C ILE A 495 -38.50 -5.82 4.01
N ASN A 496 -39.34 -6.38 3.10
CA ASN A 496 -40.10 -5.58 2.14
C ASN A 496 -41.17 -4.72 2.83
N SER A 497 -41.90 -5.30 3.81
CA SER A 497 -42.88 -4.53 4.59
C SER A 497 -42.23 -3.45 5.44
N SER A 498 -41.07 -3.74 6.02
CA SER A 498 -40.26 -2.76 6.76
C SER A 498 -39.77 -1.62 5.87
N ALA A 499 -39.21 -1.94 4.70
CA ALA A 499 -38.76 -0.96 3.71
C ALA A 499 -39.91 -0.07 3.24
N LYS A 500 -41.08 -0.62 2.96
CA LYS A 500 -42.27 0.13 2.57
C LYS A 500 -42.73 1.12 3.65
N ALA A 501 -42.75 0.66 4.90
CA ALA A 501 -43.17 1.51 6.04
C ALA A 501 -42.16 2.67 6.24
N LEU A 502 -40.88 2.47 6.00
CA LEU A 502 -39.85 3.53 6.05
C LEU A 502 -40.09 4.58 4.97
N ILE A 503 -40.28 4.14 3.73
CA ILE A 503 -40.48 5.05 2.58
C ILE A 503 -41.77 5.84 2.74
N ASP A 504 -42.84 5.27 3.30
CA ASP A 504 -44.10 5.98 3.52
C ASP A 504 -43.95 7.10 4.60
N LYS A 505 -43.12 6.88 5.62
CA LYS A 505 -42.78 7.91 6.61
C LYS A 505 -41.95 9.06 6.01
N GLU A 506 -41.08 8.76 5.04
CA GLU A 506 -40.20 9.76 4.42
C GLU A 506 -40.90 10.67 3.42
N LYS A 507 -42.05 10.28 2.85
CA LYS A 507 -42.85 11.10 1.94
C LYS A 507 -43.28 12.43 2.56
N ASP A 508 -43.47 12.48 3.88
CA ASP A 508 -43.82 13.69 4.59
C ASP A 508 -42.64 14.70 4.70
N VAL A 509 -41.38 14.23 4.56
CA VAL A 509 -40.18 15.07 4.69
C VAL A 509 -39.72 15.64 3.33
N GLN A 510 -39.99 14.94 2.22
CA GLN A 510 -39.58 15.38 0.87
C GLN A 510 -40.35 16.56 0.27
N SER A 511 -41.39 17.06 0.94
CA SER A 511 -42.22 18.19 0.47
C SER A 511 -41.65 19.58 0.80
N SER A 512 -40.55 19.68 1.55
CA SER A 512 -39.86 20.95 1.79
C SER A 512 -38.91 21.26 0.64
N GLY A 513 -39.37 22.06 -0.33
CA GLY A 513 -38.55 22.51 -1.46
C GLY A 513 -37.36 23.35 -0.98
N GLU A 514 -36.19 22.75 -0.96
CA GLU A 514 -34.95 23.43 -0.66
C GLU A 514 -34.25 23.76 -2.00
N ASP A 515 -33.95 25.02 -2.21
CA ASP A 515 -33.35 25.53 -3.47
C ASP A 515 -31.81 25.29 -3.51
N ASP A 516 -31.18 24.90 -2.38
CA ASP A 516 -29.72 24.62 -2.34
C ASP A 516 -29.43 23.16 -2.69
N PRO A 517 -28.69 22.88 -3.80
CA PRO A 517 -28.34 21.51 -4.23
C PRO A 517 -27.54 20.71 -3.20
N MET A 518 -26.70 21.36 -2.38
CA MET A 518 -25.90 20.70 -1.35
C MET A 518 -26.77 20.26 -0.15
N VAL A 519 -27.71 21.10 0.25
CA VAL A 519 -28.65 20.76 1.32
C VAL A 519 -29.55 19.61 0.85
N ALA A 520 -30.07 19.68 -0.38
CA ALA A 520 -30.87 18.60 -0.96
C ALA A 520 -30.09 17.27 -1.02
N ALA A 521 -28.80 17.29 -1.45
CA ALA A 521 -27.94 16.10 -1.46
C ALA A 521 -27.73 15.53 -0.05
N ARG A 522 -27.51 16.38 0.94
CA ARG A 522 -27.36 15.95 2.34
C ARG A 522 -28.61 15.27 2.87
N LEU A 523 -29.79 15.85 2.64
CA LEU A 523 -31.07 15.26 3.05
C LEU A 523 -31.31 13.88 2.40
N MET A 524 -30.96 13.73 1.10
CA MET A 524 -31.04 12.45 0.41
C MET A 524 -30.08 11.42 1.00
N TYR A 525 -28.87 11.81 1.34
CA TYR A 525 -27.88 10.96 1.98
C TYR A 525 -28.35 10.50 3.37
N GLU A 526 -28.80 11.43 4.21
CA GLU A 526 -29.33 11.12 5.54
C GLU A 526 -30.55 10.19 5.49
N SER A 527 -31.45 10.40 4.50
CA SER A 527 -32.57 9.50 4.23
C SER A 527 -32.08 8.09 3.84
N SER A 528 -31.05 8.01 2.97
CA SER A 528 -30.46 6.71 2.60
C SER A 528 -29.80 6.04 3.80
N LEU A 529 -29.10 6.79 4.64
CA LEU A 529 -28.47 6.25 5.85
C LEU A 529 -29.53 5.69 6.82
N ARG A 530 -30.61 6.43 7.08
CA ARG A 530 -31.74 5.93 7.91
C ARG A 530 -32.37 4.67 7.34
N HIS A 531 -32.47 4.58 6.02
CA HIS A 531 -33.01 3.40 5.33
C HIS A 531 -32.09 2.19 5.49
N VAL A 532 -30.80 2.35 5.22
CA VAL A 532 -29.78 1.30 5.40
C VAL A 532 -29.71 0.85 6.86
N ASP A 533 -29.68 1.80 7.80
CA ASP A 533 -29.65 1.55 9.24
C ASP A 533 -30.83 0.68 9.73
N ALA A 534 -32.03 1.04 9.28
CA ALA A 534 -33.22 0.29 9.67
C ALA A 534 -33.27 -1.12 9.07
N LEU A 535 -32.87 -1.30 7.79
CA LEU A 535 -32.80 -2.62 7.15
C LEU A 535 -31.68 -3.48 7.73
N PHE A 536 -30.56 -2.89 8.12
CA PHE A 536 -29.49 -3.56 8.86
C PHE A 536 -30.01 -4.14 10.19
N ALA A 537 -30.80 -3.39 10.94
CA ALA A 537 -31.40 -3.88 12.17
C ALA A 537 -32.36 -5.06 11.93
N VAL A 538 -33.19 -4.97 10.90
CA VAL A 538 -34.09 -6.08 10.50
C VAL A 538 -33.28 -7.31 10.14
N PHE A 539 -32.24 -7.15 9.33
CA PHE A 539 -31.37 -8.26 8.91
C PHE A 539 -30.72 -8.97 10.10
N LEU A 540 -30.08 -8.23 11.01
CA LEU A 540 -29.43 -8.79 12.18
C LEU A 540 -30.44 -9.45 13.15
N ARG A 541 -31.61 -8.83 13.33
CA ARG A 541 -32.67 -9.40 14.19
C ARG A 541 -33.14 -10.75 13.67
N GLU A 542 -33.41 -10.83 12.37
CA GLU A 542 -33.91 -12.07 11.78
C GLU A 542 -32.83 -13.19 11.77
N LEU A 543 -31.56 -12.83 11.53
CA LEU A 543 -30.45 -13.77 11.69
C LEU A 543 -30.33 -14.30 13.13
N SER A 544 -30.52 -13.41 14.11
CA SER A 544 -30.48 -13.77 15.54
C SER A 544 -31.66 -14.71 15.92
N LEU A 545 -32.88 -14.34 15.50
CA LEU A 545 -34.10 -15.17 15.75
C LEU A 545 -34.01 -16.56 15.09
N ALA A 546 -33.40 -16.62 13.92
CA ALA A 546 -33.18 -17.89 13.21
C ALA A 546 -32.00 -18.71 13.80
N GLY A 547 -31.27 -18.19 14.81
CA GLY A 547 -30.12 -18.86 15.42
C GLY A 547 -28.89 -18.94 14.51
N LEU A 548 -28.84 -18.12 13.45
CA LEU A 548 -27.79 -18.14 12.41
C LEU A 548 -26.54 -17.38 12.78
N LEU A 549 -26.49 -16.73 13.96
CA LEU A 549 -25.33 -15.97 14.44
C LEU A 549 -24.42 -16.77 15.38
N LYS A 550 -24.70 -18.07 15.55
CA LYS A 550 -23.83 -18.91 16.38
C LYS A 550 -22.48 -19.11 15.74
N ASP A 551 -21.41 -19.01 16.51
CA ASP A 551 -20.02 -19.17 16.07
C ASP A 551 -19.65 -18.21 14.91
N THR A 552 -20.36 -17.05 14.81
CA THR A 552 -20.19 -16.08 13.74
C THR A 552 -19.61 -14.77 14.29
N MET A 553 -18.53 -14.32 13.69
CA MET A 553 -17.96 -12.99 13.87
C MET A 553 -18.56 -12.03 12.86
N ILE A 554 -19.04 -10.86 13.31
CA ILE A 554 -19.59 -9.83 12.43
C ILE A 554 -18.69 -8.59 12.52
N ILE A 555 -18.19 -8.17 11.37
CA ILE A 555 -17.39 -6.94 11.23
C ILE A 555 -18.22 -5.93 10.45
N VAL A 556 -18.41 -4.73 11.01
CA VAL A 556 -19.07 -3.61 10.35
C VAL A 556 -18.04 -2.49 10.20
N THR A 557 -17.78 -2.11 8.96
CA THR A 557 -16.79 -1.09 8.60
C THR A 557 -17.20 -0.36 7.32
N ALA A 558 -16.32 0.44 6.73
CA ALA A 558 -16.43 0.97 5.38
C ALA A 558 -15.08 0.87 4.67
N CYS A 559 -15.08 0.65 3.36
CA CYS A 559 -13.87 0.71 2.51
C CYS A 559 -13.76 2.04 1.75
N GLU A 560 -14.77 2.90 1.86
CA GLU A 560 -14.81 4.25 1.29
C GLU A 560 -15.61 5.16 2.21
N GLY A 561 -15.05 6.33 2.55
CA GLY A 561 -15.72 7.34 3.37
C GLY A 561 -16.63 8.26 2.55
N ASN A 562 -17.30 9.19 3.21
CA ASN A 562 -18.27 10.10 2.58
C ASN A 562 -17.57 11.22 1.77
N GLN A 563 -17.06 10.87 0.59
CA GLN A 563 -16.42 11.83 -0.33
C GLN A 563 -17.43 12.68 -1.11
N MET A 564 -18.65 12.19 -1.31
CA MET A 564 -19.68 12.87 -2.11
C MET A 564 -20.17 14.18 -1.47
N LEU A 565 -20.32 14.18 -0.16
CA LEU A 565 -20.71 15.38 0.60
C LEU A 565 -19.51 16.18 1.10
N ASN A 566 -18.33 15.56 1.18
CA ASN A 566 -17.10 16.18 1.68
C ASN A 566 -15.97 15.99 0.64
N PRO A 567 -16.08 16.61 -0.56
CA PRO A 567 -15.03 16.50 -1.56
C PRO A 567 -13.76 17.20 -1.05
N SER A 568 -12.68 16.44 -0.93
CA SER A 568 -11.38 16.95 -0.50
C SER A 568 -10.32 16.70 -1.57
N SER A 569 -9.52 17.73 -1.84
CA SER A 569 -8.34 17.63 -2.70
C SER A 569 -7.09 17.13 -1.95
N GLU A 570 -7.15 17.03 -0.62
CA GLU A 570 -6.05 16.52 0.20
C GLU A 570 -5.75 15.07 -0.12
N VAL A 571 -4.51 14.65 0.00
CA VAL A 571 -4.13 13.25 -0.23
C VAL A 571 -4.72 12.35 0.86
N PHE A 572 -4.78 12.85 2.09
CA PHE A 572 -5.42 12.21 3.23
C PHE A 572 -6.31 13.21 3.96
N ASP A 573 -7.58 12.89 4.10
CA ASP A 573 -8.58 13.70 4.83
C ASP A 573 -9.13 12.91 6.01
N ARG A 574 -8.79 13.36 7.22
CA ARG A 574 -9.24 12.68 8.45
C ARG A 574 -10.76 12.66 8.60
N GLY A 575 -11.45 13.68 8.13
CA GLY A 575 -12.91 13.76 8.23
C GLY A 575 -13.60 12.70 7.36
N VAL A 576 -13.04 12.44 6.19
CA VAL A 576 -13.55 11.48 5.21
C VAL A 576 -13.07 10.06 5.51
N GLN A 577 -11.76 9.90 5.75
CA GLN A 577 -11.13 8.57 5.87
C GLN A 577 -11.25 7.97 7.29
N HIS A 578 -11.74 8.70 8.26
CA HIS A 578 -12.18 8.16 9.55
C HIS A 578 -13.51 7.45 9.36
N VAL A 579 -13.52 6.12 9.45
CA VAL A 579 -14.71 5.29 9.23
C VAL A 579 -15.02 4.43 10.46
N PRO A 580 -16.26 3.95 10.62
CA PRO A 580 -16.60 3.07 11.73
C PRO A 580 -15.90 1.72 11.58
N LEU A 581 -15.47 1.14 12.70
CA LEU A 581 -15.12 -0.27 12.82
C LEU A 581 -15.74 -0.81 14.10
N MET A 582 -16.63 -1.78 13.94
CA MET A 582 -17.32 -2.46 15.04
C MET A 582 -17.25 -3.95 14.81
N ILE A 583 -16.85 -4.72 15.82
CA ILE A 583 -16.73 -6.17 15.74
C ILE A 583 -17.58 -6.83 16.82
N LEU A 584 -18.53 -7.63 16.39
CA LEU A 584 -19.26 -8.55 17.25
C LEU A 584 -18.55 -9.90 17.20
N TRP A 585 -17.79 -10.21 18.25
CA TRP A 585 -17.01 -11.44 18.35
C TRP A 585 -17.92 -12.67 18.51
N SER A 586 -17.48 -13.80 17.98
CA SER A 586 -18.24 -15.05 18.05
C SER A 586 -18.51 -15.55 19.48
N ASP A 587 -17.58 -15.28 20.40
CA ASP A 587 -17.68 -15.64 21.83
C ASP A 587 -18.47 -14.63 22.67
N ARG A 588 -18.80 -13.46 22.12
CA ARG A 588 -19.51 -12.36 22.80
C ARG A 588 -18.79 -11.79 24.05
N GLU A 589 -17.48 -12.00 24.21
CA GLU A 589 -16.77 -11.61 25.42
C GLU A 589 -16.50 -10.11 25.54
N LYS A 590 -16.36 -9.38 24.40
CA LYS A 590 -15.95 -7.97 24.36
C LYS A 590 -17.06 -7.00 23.99
N GLN A 591 -18.27 -7.29 24.45
CA GLN A 591 -19.41 -6.39 24.21
C GLN A 591 -19.23 -5.06 24.93
N ASN A 592 -19.75 -3.99 24.32
CA ASN A 592 -19.75 -2.63 24.86
C ASN A 592 -18.35 -2.14 25.30
N THR A 593 -17.35 -2.49 24.53
CA THR A 593 -15.97 -2.00 24.77
C THR A 593 -15.50 -1.10 23.65
N ALA A 594 -14.91 0.04 24.01
CA ALA A 594 -14.37 1.01 23.07
C ALA A 594 -12.84 1.00 23.12
N VAL A 595 -12.20 0.73 21.99
CA VAL A 595 -10.75 0.70 21.82
C VAL A 595 -10.31 2.02 21.20
N GLN A 596 -9.42 2.75 21.88
CA GLN A 596 -8.89 4.04 21.43
C GLN A 596 -7.63 3.90 20.56
N ALA A 597 -7.18 2.68 20.32
CA ALA A 597 -5.99 2.43 19.53
C ALA A 597 -6.20 2.82 18.06
N LEU A 598 -5.13 3.31 17.43
CA LEU A 598 -5.11 3.62 16.00
C LEU A 598 -5.12 2.32 15.20
N THR A 599 -6.09 2.16 14.29
CA THR A 599 -6.31 0.95 13.49
C THR A 599 -6.58 1.27 12.02
N SER A 600 -6.39 0.28 11.15
CA SER A 600 -6.56 0.40 9.69
C SER A 600 -7.19 -0.86 9.09
N PRO A 601 -7.61 -0.85 7.82
CA PRO A 601 -8.09 -2.05 7.13
C PRO A 601 -7.10 -3.23 7.16
N GLN A 602 -5.79 -2.99 7.25
CA GLN A 602 -4.77 -4.04 7.36
C GLN A 602 -4.97 -4.95 8.59
N ASP A 603 -5.55 -4.42 9.66
CA ASP A 603 -5.79 -5.14 10.91
C ASP A 603 -6.89 -6.18 10.77
N ILE A 604 -7.80 -6.01 9.81
CA ILE A 604 -8.84 -6.97 9.49
C ILE A 604 -8.22 -8.25 8.91
N CYS A 605 -7.19 -8.13 8.04
CA CYS A 605 -6.43 -9.28 7.55
C CYS A 605 -5.80 -10.10 8.69
N ALA A 606 -5.11 -9.43 9.61
CA ALA A 606 -4.52 -10.08 10.80
C ALA A 606 -5.58 -10.76 11.66
N THR A 607 -6.74 -10.11 11.81
CA THR A 607 -7.88 -10.62 12.60
C THR A 607 -8.51 -11.85 11.94
N TYR A 608 -8.68 -11.87 10.62
CA TYR A 608 -9.11 -13.06 9.89
C TYR A 608 -8.14 -14.22 10.13
N GLY A 609 -6.84 -13.98 9.97
CA GLY A 609 -5.81 -14.99 10.18
C GLY A 609 -5.83 -15.58 11.59
N ALA A 610 -5.78 -14.73 12.60
CA ALA A 610 -5.65 -15.19 13.99
C ALA A 610 -6.96 -15.70 14.58
N THR A 611 -8.11 -15.12 14.23
CA THR A 611 -9.38 -15.37 14.93
C THR A 611 -10.36 -16.23 14.13
N ALA A 612 -10.43 -16.08 12.81
CA ALA A 612 -11.35 -16.88 11.99
C ALA A 612 -10.75 -18.24 11.63
N VAL A 613 -9.50 -18.26 11.16
CA VAL A 613 -8.83 -19.48 10.69
C VAL A 613 -7.73 -20.01 11.60
N ASN A 614 -7.54 -19.41 12.78
CA ASN A 614 -6.66 -19.87 13.85
C ASN A 614 -5.17 -19.99 13.44
N ILE A 615 -4.65 -19.04 12.67
CA ILE A 615 -3.23 -18.98 12.34
C ILE A 615 -2.43 -18.68 13.62
N THR A 616 -1.42 -19.52 13.91
CA THR A 616 -0.54 -19.38 15.07
C THR A 616 0.81 -18.71 14.73
N THR A 617 1.11 -18.61 13.42
CA THR A 617 2.29 -17.88 12.95
C THR A 617 2.18 -16.40 13.30
N PRO A 618 3.26 -15.73 13.78
CA PRO A 618 3.24 -14.31 14.06
C PRO A 618 2.71 -13.48 12.89
N GLU A 619 1.85 -12.52 13.18
CA GLU A 619 1.17 -11.67 12.18
C GLU A 619 2.15 -11.00 11.23
N GLY A 620 3.28 -10.49 11.76
CA GLY A 620 4.32 -9.84 10.96
C GLY A 620 4.96 -10.71 9.87
N ASN A 621 4.66 -12.00 9.82
CA ASN A 621 5.14 -12.89 8.76
C ASN A 621 4.25 -12.85 7.50
N TYR A 622 3.04 -12.30 7.58
CA TYR A 622 2.12 -12.27 6.44
C TYR A 622 1.30 -10.97 6.30
N THR A 623 1.37 -10.05 7.27
CA THR A 623 0.65 -8.77 7.23
C THR A 623 1.40 -7.69 8.00
N LEU A 624 1.12 -6.42 7.73
CA LEU A 624 1.50 -5.29 8.58
C LEU A 624 0.40 -4.97 9.62
N GLY A 625 -0.80 -5.55 9.47
CA GLY A 625 -1.90 -5.41 10.40
C GLY A 625 -1.66 -6.12 11.73
N ARG A 626 -2.47 -5.81 12.71
CA ARG A 626 -2.49 -6.39 14.05
C ARG A 626 -3.83 -7.02 14.36
N ASN A 627 -3.84 -8.14 15.05
CA ASN A 627 -5.08 -8.79 15.47
C ASN A 627 -5.88 -7.88 16.41
N LEU A 628 -7.03 -7.42 15.96
CA LEU A 628 -7.93 -6.53 16.70
C LEU A 628 -8.45 -7.16 18.00
N ASN A 629 -8.50 -8.51 18.06
CA ASN A 629 -8.88 -9.21 19.29
C ASN A 629 -7.88 -8.99 20.44
N SER A 630 -6.62 -8.67 20.14
CA SER A 630 -5.63 -8.35 21.17
C SER A 630 -5.84 -6.96 21.80
N GLY A 631 -6.62 -6.09 21.18
CA GLY A 631 -6.77 -4.67 21.53
C GLY A 631 -5.52 -3.83 21.24
N ALA A 632 -4.50 -4.41 20.61
CA ALA A 632 -3.29 -3.69 20.21
C ALA A 632 -3.59 -2.84 18.99
N GLY A 633 -3.08 -1.61 18.97
CA GLY A 633 -3.14 -0.72 17.82
C GLY A 633 -1.76 -0.34 17.31
N HIS A 634 -1.75 0.53 16.31
CA HIS A 634 -0.54 1.08 15.74
C HIS A 634 -0.17 2.40 16.41
N ARG A 635 1.13 2.69 16.46
CA ARG A 635 1.61 4.04 16.79
C ARG A 635 1.39 4.96 15.58
N ILE A 636 1.58 4.44 14.38
CA ILE A 636 1.49 5.15 13.11
C ILE A 636 0.97 4.17 12.08
N LEU A 637 0.04 4.64 11.22
CA LEU A 637 -0.38 3.93 10.02
C LEU A 637 0.40 4.45 8.82
N ILE A 638 0.60 3.60 7.83
CA ILE A 638 1.40 3.90 6.65
C ILE A 638 0.49 3.83 5.42
N SER A 639 0.42 4.93 4.67
CA SER A 639 -0.23 4.99 3.36
C SER A 639 0.80 5.34 2.29
N ASP A 640 0.96 4.49 1.30
CA ASP A 640 1.82 4.65 0.12
C ASP A 640 0.97 5.06 -1.10
N SER A 641 0.32 6.22 -1.02
CA SER A 641 -0.60 6.69 -2.05
C SER A 641 0.12 7.50 -3.14
N GLY A 642 0.18 6.96 -4.35
CA GLY A 642 0.75 7.64 -5.51
C GLY A 642 2.21 8.03 -5.32
N ASP A 643 2.49 9.35 -5.42
CA ASP A 643 3.85 9.90 -5.28
C ASP A 643 4.18 10.34 -3.84
N SER A 644 3.37 9.96 -2.86
CA SER A 644 3.53 10.40 -1.47
C SER A 644 3.47 9.23 -0.49
N LEU A 645 4.34 9.29 0.52
CA LEU A 645 4.27 8.45 1.71
C LEU A 645 3.64 9.28 2.83
N ILE A 646 2.53 8.79 3.38
CA ILE A 646 1.80 9.45 4.45
C ILE A 646 1.88 8.60 5.70
N LEU A 647 2.40 9.20 6.77
CA LEU A 647 2.42 8.61 8.10
C LEU A 647 1.26 9.22 8.90
N ILE A 648 0.27 8.40 9.20
CA ILE A 648 -0.95 8.80 9.89
C ILE A 648 -0.75 8.50 11.38
N GLY A 649 -0.54 9.54 12.17
CA GLY A 649 -0.45 9.43 13.63
C GLY A 649 -1.79 9.73 14.31
N ASP A 650 -1.83 9.64 15.63
CA ASP A 650 -3.05 9.90 16.44
C ASP A 650 -3.57 11.33 16.24
N LYS A 651 -2.70 12.34 16.24
CA LYS A 651 -3.09 13.76 16.24
C LYS A 651 -2.75 14.50 14.95
N HIS A 652 -1.84 14.03 14.16
CA HIS A 652 -1.34 14.69 12.95
C HIS A 652 -0.82 13.68 11.96
N ASN A 653 -0.74 14.10 10.71
CA ASN A 653 -0.18 13.32 9.62
C ASN A 653 1.16 13.91 9.21
N THR A 654 2.07 13.06 8.78
CA THR A 654 3.33 13.50 8.16
C THR A 654 3.34 13.05 6.72
N VAL A 655 3.49 13.98 5.80
CA VAL A 655 3.52 13.71 4.36
C VAL A 655 4.94 13.86 3.85
N PHE A 656 5.43 12.85 3.13
CA PHE A 656 6.68 12.86 2.39
C PHE A 656 6.36 12.73 0.91
N SER A 657 6.68 13.75 0.13
CA SER A 657 6.45 13.77 -1.31
C SER A 657 7.65 13.24 -2.08
N SER A 658 7.44 12.74 -3.30
CA SER A 658 8.49 12.22 -4.18
C SER A 658 9.56 13.25 -4.57
N ASP A 659 9.25 14.56 -4.47
CA ASP A 659 10.20 15.67 -4.68
C ASP A 659 11.15 15.88 -3.50
N GLY A 660 11.03 15.09 -2.42
CA GLY A 660 11.80 15.19 -1.19
C GLY A 660 11.30 16.23 -0.21
N SER A 661 10.18 16.90 -0.50
CA SER A 661 9.53 17.78 0.48
C SER A 661 8.83 16.96 1.56
N SER A 662 8.76 17.52 2.77
CA SER A 662 8.02 16.91 3.87
C SER A 662 7.36 17.98 4.73
N PHE A 663 6.15 17.70 5.17
CA PHE A 663 5.40 18.58 6.06
C PHE A 663 4.53 17.77 7.00
N VAL A 664 4.20 18.39 8.14
CA VAL A 664 3.25 17.85 9.11
C VAL A 664 1.95 18.61 8.96
N GLU A 665 0.84 17.90 8.86
CA GLU A 665 -0.48 18.50 8.71
C GLU A 665 -1.46 17.99 9.77
N ARG A 666 -2.47 18.82 10.04
CA ARG A 666 -3.65 18.47 10.83
C ARG A 666 -4.86 19.19 10.26
N ASP A 667 -5.88 18.43 9.88
CA ASP A 667 -7.15 18.97 9.36
C ASP A 667 -6.92 19.99 8.22
N GLY A 668 -6.08 19.64 7.24
CA GLY A 668 -5.73 20.47 6.09
C GLY A 668 -4.83 21.67 6.38
N ARG A 669 -4.34 21.81 7.61
CA ARG A 669 -3.45 22.91 8.00
C ARG A 669 -2.03 22.40 8.20
N ILE A 670 -1.08 22.97 7.47
CA ILE A 670 0.34 22.67 7.68
C ILE A 670 0.77 23.25 9.03
N LEU A 671 1.31 22.39 9.86
CA LEU A 671 1.84 22.74 11.18
C LEU A 671 3.32 23.13 11.09
N GLN A 672 3.75 24.02 11.96
CA GLN A 672 5.17 24.30 12.17
C GLN A 672 5.86 23.19 13.02
N ALA A 673 5.39 21.97 12.90
CA ALA A 673 5.96 20.78 13.52
C ALA A 673 6.94 20.09 12.56
N ARG A 674 7.78 19.23 13.09
CA ARG A 674 8.80 18.52 12.31
C ARG A 674 8.42 17.05 12.18
N PRO A 675 8.66 16.43 11.02
CA PRO A 675 8.55 14.99 10.88
C PRO A 675 9.47 14.26 11.87
N GLU A 676 8.95 13.21 12.50
CA GLU A 676 9.72 12.37 13.41
C GLU A 676 10.57 11.37 12.62
N LEU A 677 11.87 11.40 12.81
CA LEU A 677 12.80 10.50 12.10
C LEU A 677 12.59 9.03 12.50
N GLU A 678 12.31 8.77 13.76
CA GLU A 678 12.04 7.41 14.26
C GLU A 678 10.86 6.78 13.54
N SER A 679 9.78 7.54 13.36
CA SER A 679 8.58 7.14 12.65
C SER A 679 8.86 6.83 11.16
N LEU A 680 9.72 7.62 10.52
CA LEU A 680 10.13 7.38 9.14
C LEU A 680 10.97 6.09 9.01
N ILE A 681 11.90 5.87 9.93
CA ILE A 681 12.74 4.67 9.94
C ILE A 681 11.90 3.41 10.17
N GLU A 682 10.98 3.43 11.13
CA GLU A 682 10.07 2.33 11.42
C GLU A 682 9.18 2.04 10.19
N SER A 683 8.59 3.07 9.62
CA SER A 683 7.73 2.94 8.43
C SER A 683 8.48 2.40 7.22
N THR A 684 9.71 2.86 6.99
CA THR A 684 10.54 2.35 5.88
C THR A 684 10.90 0.88 6.08
N ARG A 685 11.19 0.47 7.31
CA ARG A 685 11.45 -0.94 7.65
C ARG A 685 10.21 -1.80 7.39
N ASP A 686 9.03 -1.33 7.80
CA ASP A 686 7.78 -2.05 7.62
C ASP A 686 7.39 -2.13 6.13
N LEU A 687 7.55 -1.03 5.38
CA LEU A 687 7.35 -1.02 3.93
C LEU A 687 8.25 -2.02 3.18
N ASN A 688 9.45 -2.28 3.67
CA ASN A 688 10.40 -3.19 3.03
C ASN A 688 10.42 -4.60 3.67
N ARG A 689 9.48 -4.92 4.55
CA ARG A 689 9.48 -6.16 5.34
C ARG A 689 9.48 -7.43 4.48
N PHE A 690 8.77 -7.42 3.37
CA PHE A 690 8.63 -8.56 2.45
C PHE A 690 9.49 -8.43 1.19
N VAL A 691 10.35 -7.43 1.11
CA VAL A 691 11.35 -7.30 0.04
C VAL A 691 12.56 -8.18 0.39
N ARG A 692 13.01 -9.02 -0.56
CA ARG A 692 14.20 -9.88 -0.41
C ARG A 692 15.48 -9.08 -0.35
#